data_b3025b0fe84b639716795bafb41045fc
#
_entry.id   b3025b0fe84b639716795bafb41045fc
#
_cell.length_a   1.000
_cell.length_b   1.000
_cell.length_c   1.000
_cell.angle_alpha   90.00
_cell.angle_beta   90.00
_cell.angle_gamma   90.00
#
_symmetry.space_group_name_H-M   'P 1'
#
loop_
_entity.id
_entity.type
_entity.pdbx_description
1 polymer ?
#
loop_
_entity_poly.entity_id
_entity_poly.type
_entity_poly.pdbx_seq_one_letter_code
_entity_poly.pdbx_strand_id
1 'polypeptide(L)'
;VGLVTVAILVTYPKLPPLDSVKYYQPHEPLTIYSSEGVVIGSYGDEKRAFTTIDQFPEVLKNAVIAAEDKRFREHWGVDVIGVIRAAISNASGGAKQGASTITQQVARNFYLTNERTMTRKFNEALLAYKIEKTLTKDQILELYFNQIYLGQRAYGFASAAKVYFNKEVRDLTLAEATILAGLPKAPSTFNPIVNPERARLRQEYILNNMVELNMITPAERTAALNEQLTYERYRVDVDQNSLYVAEMARQELFERYGEDAYTKGLKVYTTVSVANQKAATTALRSTLRSLSAGRAYAGAEQQLDFSSVEPEDIEDAAEQFLANTYTVEGMVPAVVIEANKQGIVAYMQGGKKATLKIGDMGIARNAIGNKKLGDKAIKVGSVIRVMKLKNGSWTVTQQPEIQGALVSIDAQTGAVQALVGGYDFHSKTFNRATQSMRQPGSAFKPFVYSAALSKGFTASTLVNDAPITIRGWSPQNSDGTYSGMITLRQSLTWSKNTVSVRIAQAMGVSYLRAYVQRFGFTADQIPPALSIALGTASVTPMQMAEGYAVFANGGYKVAHYVIDKIYDSKDNLRAEMQPLVAGKTAPQVIDPRNAYVMTSILHDVATKGTGAATNALGRSDIAGKTGTTNDFKDAWFVGYTPKIVTAVYIGYDKPRTIGKGAFGGKIALPMWINYMRFALKGKPVSKFVEPKGVVKRDGEVYLKERQTTDEHLPLDNTTDQPEAVRPLNPPKAQEQELPPADNGSAGERELRPVPSNAPSRSRGNSDDAANAFFED
;
A
#
# COMPACT_ATOMS: atom_id res chain seq x y z
N VAL A 1 57.20 20.88 8.00
CA VAL A 1 56.43 22.03 7.44
C VAL A 1 56.37 21.91 5.91
N GLY A 2 57.48 21.71 5.15
CA GLY A 2 57.46 21.67 3.68
C GLY A 2 56.57 20.60 3.05
N LEU A 3 56.57 19.36 3.55
CA LEU A 3 55.71 18.26 3.05
C LEU A 3 54.21 18.56 3.22
N VAL A 4 53.82 19.16 4.36
CA VAL A 4 52.42 19.55 4.62
C VAL A 4 52.00 20.69 3.68
N THR A 5 52.85 21.65 3.44
CA THR A 5 52.59 22.76 2.49
C THR A 5 52.40 22.24 1.06
N VAL A 6 53.25 21.32 0.61
CA VAL A 6 53.12 20.69 -0.72
C VAL A 6 51.80 19.88 -0.79
N ALA A 7 51.46 19.11 0.25
CA ALA A 7 50.19 18.35 0.32
C ALA A 7 48.98 19.28 0.22
N ILE A 8 49.00 20.44 0.91
CA ILE A 8 47.94 21.45 0.83
C ILE A 8 47.84 22.02 -0.59
N LEU A 9 48.93 22.44 -1.20
CA LEU A 9 48.96 23.04 -2.55
C LEU A 9 48.45 22.07 -3.62
N VAL A 10 48.70 20.78 -3.47
CA VAL A 10 48.24 19.74 -4.42
C VAL A 10 46.76 19.35 -4.18
N THR A 11 46.29 19.34 -2.92
CA THR A 11 44.99 18.84 -2.57
C THR A 11 43.90 19.92 -2.59
N TYR A 12 44.21 21.14 -2.15
CA TYR A 12 43.24 22.23 -2.03
C TYR A 12 42.52 22.58 -3.35
N PRO A 13 43.15 22.62 -4.51
CA PRO A 13 42.50 22.87 -5.79
C PRO A 13 41.59 21.74 -6.24
N LYS A 14 41.80 20.51 -5.74
CA LYS A 14 41.01 19.31 -6.07
C LYS A 14 39.79 19.11 -5.15
N LEU A 15 39.63 19.97 -4.14
CA LEU A 15 38.49 19.90 -3.25
C LEU A 15 37.18 20.25 -4.00
N PRO A 16 36.06 19.56 -3.72
CA PRO A 16 34.83 19.82 -4.39
C PRO A 16 34.37 21.28 -4.26
N PRO A 17 33.60 21.80 -5.23
CA PRO A 17 32.95 23.11 -5.11
C PRO A 17 31.97 23.11 -3.92
N LEU A 18 31.73 24.30 -3.33
CA LEU A 18 30.84 24.42 -2.15
C LEU A 18 29.39 24.71 -2.52
N ASP A 19 28.98 24.45 -3.77
CA ASP A 19 27.63 24.77 -4.25
C ASP A 19 26.56 23.97 -3.51
N SER A 20 26.81 22.69 -3.23
CA SER A 20 25.91 21.83 -2.46
C SER A 20 25.69 22.30 -1.02
N VAL A 21 26.66 23.02 -0.43
CA VAL A 21 26.52 23.61 0.91
C VAL A 21 25.84 24.97 0.83
N LYS A 22 26.18 25.76 -0.18
CA LYS A 22 25.68 27.12 -0.34
C LYS A 22 24.21 27.19 -0.73
N TYR A 23 23.76 26.18 -1.51
CA TYR A 23 22.38 26.05 -2.01
C TYR A 23 21.69 24.83 -1.43
N TYR A 24 22.07 24.41 -0.23
CA TYR A 24 21.47 23.26 0.41
C TYR A 24 19.98 23.43 0.59
N GLN A 25 19.21 22.57 -0.06
CA GLN A 25 17.78 22.37 0.21
C GLN A 25 17.60 21.00 0.86
N PRO A 26 17.01 20.90 2.04
CA PRO A 26 16.77 19.61 2.66
C PRO A 26 15.79 18.80 1.80
N HIS A 27 16.01 17.50 1.73
CA HIS A 27 15.06 16.59 1.14
C HIS A 27 13.78 16.57 1.98
N GLU A 28 12.66 16.91 1.36
CA GLU A 28 11.35 16.81 1.99
C GLU A 28 10.68 15.49 1.55
N PRO A 29 10.10 14.70 2.48
CA PRO A 29 9.53 13.41 2.15
C PRO A 29 8.27 13.55 1.28
N LEU A 30 8.04 12.55 0.43
CA LEU A 30 6.76 12.36 -0.23
C LEU A 30 5.68 12.09 0.81
N THR A 31 4.61 12.88 0.82
CA THR A 31 3.45 12.66 1.69
C THR A 31 2.21 12.40 0.86
N ILE A 32 1.54 11.29 1.14
CA ILE A 32 0.34 10.87 0.44
C ILE A 32 -0.85 11.02 1.39
N TYR A 33 -1.90 11.67 0.89
CA TYR A 33 -3.12 11.99 1.62
C TYR A 33 -4.33 11.27 1.05
N SER A 34 -5.31 11.00 1.90
CA SER A 34 -6.67 10.67 1.48
C SER A 34 -7.33 11.88 0.78
N SER A 35 -8.52 11.69 0.23
CA SER A 35 -9.31 12.78 -0.35
C SER A 35 -9.69 13.86 0.66
N GLU A 36 -9.74 13.52 1.96
CA GLU A 36 -10.04 14.45 3.07
C GLU A 36 -8.78 15.09 3.67
N GLY A 37 -7.57 14.78 3.19
CA GLY A 37 -6.33 15.33 3.69
C GLY A 37 -5.73 14.60 4.89
N VAL A 38 -6.17 13.38 5.20
CA VAL A 38 -5.54 12.53 6.21
C VAL A 38 -4.31 11.86 5.62
N VAL A 39 -3.20 11.84 6.35
CA VAL A 39 -1.97 11.17 5.90
C VAL A 39 -2.19 9.66 5.83
N ILE A 40 -2.00 9.09 4.65
CA ILE A 40 -2.10 7.64 4.40
C ILE A 40 -0.76 7.00 4.05
N GLY A 41 0.27 7.80 3.77
CA GLY A 41 1.63 7.35 3.52
C GLY A 41 2.63 8.50 3.62
N SER A 42 3.85 8.18 4.08
CA SER A 42 4.97 9.13 4.11
C SER A 42 6.24 8.35 3.77
N TYR A 43 6.93 8.75 2.72
CA TYR A 43 8.05 8.03 2.12
C TYR A 43 9.23 8.97 1.88
N GLY A 44 10.42 8.52 2.20
CA GLY A 44 11.67 9.25 2.13
C GLY A 44 12.50 8.97 3.38
N ASP A 45 13.81 8.91 3.24
CA ASP A 45 14.71 8.54 4.34
C ASP A 45 14.87 9.64 5.39
N GLU A 46 14.42 10.87 5.10
CA GLU A 46 14.72 12.04 5.88
C GLU A 46 13.48 12.85 6.24
N LYS A 47 13.17 12.87 7.54
CA LYS A 47 12.28 13.88 8.09
C LYS A 47 13.12 15.14 8.34
N ARG A 48 13.21 16.02 7.34
CA ARG A 48 13.92 17.30 7.45
C ARG A 48 12.95 18.46 7.29
N ALA A 49 12.72 19.19 8.37
CA ALA A 49 12.15 20.52 8.27
C ALA A 49 13.34 21.51 8.32
N PHE A 50 13.63 22.21 7.23
CA PHE A 50 14.65 23.24 7.24
C PHE A 50 14.22 24.36 8.18
N THR A 51 15.09 24.70 9.10
CA THR A 51 14.84 25.73 10.13
C THR A 51 15.99 26.71 10.10
N THR A 52 15.69 27.99 9.97
CA THR A 52 16.72 29.04 9.99
C THR A 52 17.32 29.19 11.38
N ILE A 53 18.57 29.66 11.47
CA ILE A 53 19.31 29.68 12.74
C ILE A 53 18.65 30.51 13.82
N ASP A 54 17.89 31.53 13.45
CA ASP A 54 17.15 32.42 14.36
C ASP A 54 15.97 31.70 15.05
N GLN A 55 15.46 30.63 14.45
CA GLN A 55 14.36 29.85 15.04
C GLN A 55 14.84 28.82 16.08
N PHE A 56 16.14 28.54 16.13
CA PHE A 56 16.72 27.67 17.16
C PHE A 56 16.96 28.47 18.45
N PRO A 57 16.49 27.97 19.62
CA PRO A 57 16.69 28.69 20.88
C PRO A 57 18.17 28.72 21.27
N GLU A 58 18.59 29.80 21.93
CA GLU A 58 20.00 30.00 22.37
C GLU A 58 20.47 28.86 23.28
N VAL A 59 19.59 28.33 24.13
CA VAL A 59 19.92 27.22 25.02
C VAL A 59 20.38 25.97 24.20
N LEU A 60 19.79 25.71 23.03
CA LEU A 60 20.19 24.60 22.17
C LEU A 60 21.52 24.90 21.46
N LYS A 61 21.71 26.09 20.92
CA LYS A 61 22.97 26.51 20.27
C LYS A 61 24.14 26.37 21.24
N ASN A 62 23.97 26.88 22.45
CA ASN A 62 24.96 26.79 23.52
C ASN A 62 25.23 25.35 23.96
N ALA A 63 24.20 24.54 24.13
CA ALA A 63 24.33 23.13 24.49
C ALA A 63 25.14 22.33 23.44
N VAL A 64 24.89 22.56 22.15
CA VAL A 64 25.61 21.89 21.06
C VAL A 64 27.06 22.34 21.00
N ILE A 65 27.32 23.65 21.13
CA ILE A 65 28.70 24.21 21.19
C ILE A 65 29.44 23.62 22.39
N ALA A 66 28.83 23.59 23.55
CA ALA A 66 29.45 23.01 24.77
C ALA A 66 29.67 21.50 24.66
N ALA A 67 28.85 20.79 23.90
CA ALA A 67 28.92 19.33 23.71
C ALA A 67 30.00 18.92 22.69
N GLU A 68 30.09 19.63 21.56
CA GLU A 68 30.81 19.19 20.36
C GLU A 68 32.05 20.04 20.07
N ASP A 69 32.02 21.34 20.35
CA ASP A 69 33.06 22.28 19.91
C ASP A 69 33.11 23.54 20.79
N LYS A 70 33.68 23.43 21.99
CA LYS A 70 33.71 24.49 23.00
C LYS A 70 34.28 25.83 22.49
N ARG A 71 35.12 25.83 21.46
CA ARG A 71 35.80 26.99 20.89
C ARG A 71 35.33 27.30 19.46
N PHE A 72 34.13 26.83 19.09
CA PHE A 72 33.59 26.96 17.73
C PHE A 72 33.69 28.37 17.15
N ARG A 73 33.45 29.40 17.95
CA ARG A 73 33.49 30.81 17.49
C ARG A 73 34.90 31.41 17.38
N GLU A 74 35.94 30.67 17.82
CA GLU A 74 37.31 31.18 17.90
C GLU A 74 38.25 30.65 16.80
N HIS A 75 38.03 29.44 16.30
CA HIS A 75 38.92 28.81 15.32
C HIS A 75 38.38 28.89 13.88
N TRP A 76 39.24 28.60 12.91
CA TRP A 76 38.99 28.63 11.47
C TRP A 76 38.81 27.22 10.89
N GLY A 77 37.85 26.47 11.36
CA GLY A 77 37.47 25.13 10.88
C GLY A 77 38.22 23.98 11.57
N VAL A 78 39.42 24.20 12.11
CA VAL A 78 40.18 23.22 12.89
C VAL A 78 40.61 23.86 14.22
N ASP A 79 40.24 23.23 15.35
CA ASP A 79 40.70 23.64 16.68
C ASP A 79 42.06 23.00 16.98
N VAL A 80 43.16 23.68 16.60
CA VAL A 80 44.53 23.22 16.82
C VAL A 80 44.85 23.03 18.31
N ILE A 81 44.37 23.92 19.15
CA ILE A 81 44.60 23.82 20.62
C ILE A 81 43.82 22.61 21.18
N GLY A 82 42.55 22.37 20.72
CA GLY A 82 41.78 21.20 21.07
C GLY A 82 42.42 19.90 20.63
N VAL A 83 43.04 19.87 19.42
CA VAL A 83 43.79 18.70 18.92
C VAL A 83 45.00 18.39 19.81
N ILE A 84 45.79 19.42 20.18
CA ILE A 84 46.95 19.23 21.08
C ILE A 84 46.51 18.73 22.44
N ARG A 85 45.47 19.32 23.02
CA ARG A 85 44.89 18.92 24.31
C ARG A 85 44.43 17.47 24.27
N ALA A 86 43.68 17.07 23.23
CA ALA A 86 43.20 15.70 23.05
C ALA A 86 44.36 14.70 22.87
N ALA A 87 45.42 15.10 22.16
CA ALA A 87 46.59 14.23 21.99
C ALA A 87 47.32 14.02 23.32
N ILE A 88 47.48 15.05 24.14
CA ILE A 88 48.07 14.91 25.53
C ILE A 88 47.19 14.05 26.40
N SER A 89 45.88 14.27 26.45
CA SER A 89 44.94 13.48 27.25
C SER A 89 44.92 12.00 26.84
N ASN A 90 44.91 11.73 25.56
CA ASN A 90 44.92 10.35 25.05
C ASN A 90 46.27 9.65 25.30
N ALA A 91 47.40 10.39 25.31
CA ALA A 91 48.74 9.84 25.61
C ALA A 91 48.95 9.58 27.14
N SER A 92 48.28 10.36 28.01
CA SER A 92 48.37 10.24 29.45
C SER A 92 47.38 9.21 30.06
N GLY A 93 46.70 8.40 29.26
CA GLY A 93 45.76 7.40 29.73
C GLY A 93 44.43 7.93 30.23
N GLY A 94 44.12 9.20 29.94
CA GLY A 94 42.82 9.82 30.22
C GLY A 94 41.69 9.33 29.29
N ALA A 95 40.47 9.74 29.59
CA ALA A 95 39.33 9.43 28.75
C ALA A 95 39.55 9.90 27.30
N LYS A 96 39.31 9.04 26.30
CA LYS A 96 39.47 9.36 24.86
C LYS A 96 38.63 10.60 24.49
N GLN A 97 39.31 11.71 24.22
CA GLN A 97 38.69 12.94 23.79
C GLN A 97 38.70 13.05 22.27
N GLY A 98 37.56 13.36 21.67
CA GLY A 98 37.45 13.71 20.25
C GLY A 98 37.84 15.18 20.02
N ALA A 99 38.56 15.44 18.93
CA ALA A 99 39.01 16.80 18.56
C ALA A 99 38.42 17.25 17.20
N SER A 100 37.32 16.68 16.75
CA SER A 100 36.66 17.12 15.51
C SER A 100 35.74 18.28 15.81
N THR A 101 35.84 19.35 14.99
CA THR A 101 35.03 20.55 15.11
C THR A 101 33.66 20.37 14.43
N ILE A 102 32.68 21.25 14.74
CA ILE A 102 31.40 21.32 14.05
C ILE A 102 31.59 21.48 12.54
N THR A 103 32.48 22.39 12.12
CA THR A 103 32.79 22.62 10.71
C THR A 103 33.39 21.40 10.00
N GLN A 104 34.23 20.63 10.68
CA GLN A 104 34.71 19.34 10.18
C GLN A 104 33.59 18.30 10.04
N GLN A 105 32.62 18.29 10.95
CA GLN A 105 31.47 17.41 10.84
C GLN A 105 30.56 17.80 9.66
N VAL A 106 30.35 19.10 9.41
CA VAL A 106 29.65 19.60 8.21
C VAL A 106 30.41 19.17 6.95
N ALA A 107 31.71 19.40 6.88
CA ALA A 107 32.54 18.98 5.73
C ALA A 107 32.44 17.48 5.45
N ARG A 108 32.47 16.65 6.48
CA ARG A 108 32.33 15.20 6.37
C ARG A 108 30.95 14.80 5.85
N ASN A 109 29.89 15.38 6.37
CA ASN A 109 28.53 14.98 6.05
C ASN A 109 28.13 15.37 4.61
N PHE A 110 28.66 16.45 4.05
CA PHE A 110 28.34 16.91 2.70
C PHE A 110 29.23 16.30 1.61
N TYR A 111 30.49 15.97 1.90
CA TYR A 111 31.46 15.72 0.83
C TYR A 111 32.28 14.45 0.96
N LEU A 112 32.22 13.75 2.09
CA LEU A 112 33.15 12.65 2.34
C LEU A 112 32.40 11.34 2.64
N THR A 113 33.04 10.24 2.24
CA THR A 113 32.56 8.87 2.57
C THR A 113 32.85 8.51 4.02
N ASN A 114 32.16 7.47 4.53
CA ASN A 114 32.31 6.98 5.91
C ASN A 114 33.63 6.23 6.17
N GLU A 115 34.55 6.15 5.21
CA GLU A 115 35.83 5.48 5.37
C GLU A 115 36.73 6.17 6.42
N ARG A 116 37.37 5.39 7.27
CA ARG A 116 38.24 5.90 8.34
C ARG A 116 39.70 5.91 7.89
N THR A 117 40.08 6.82 6.99
CA THR A 117 41.44 6.97 6.49
C THR A 117 42.06 8.29 6.92
N MET A 118 43.43 8.35 7.02
CA MET A 118 44.16 9.60 7.33
C MET A 118 44.00 10.61 6.20
N THR A 119 43.94 10.15 4.95
CA THR A 119 43.71 11.00 3.78
C THR A 119 42.35 11.69 3.86
N ARG A 120 41.29 10.95 4.23
CA ARG A 120 39.98 11.54 4.45
C ARG A 120 40.01 12.59 5.56
N LYS A 121 40.72 12.33 6.68
CA LYS A 121 40.80 13.28 7.79
C LYS A 121 41.55 14.56 7.40
N PHE A 122 42.54 14.46 6.54
CA PHE A 122 43.26 15.61 5.98
C PHE A 122 42.32 16.42 5.05
N ASN A 123 41.60 15.76 4.16
CA ASN A 123 40.61 16.42 3.28
C ASN A 123 39.52 17.11 4.07
N GLU A 124 39.03 16.47 5.15
CA GLU A 124 38.03 17.03 6.08
C GLU A 124 38.53 18.36 6.68
N ALA A 125 39.78 18.41 7.12
CA ALA A 125 40.36 19.62 7.68
C ALA A 125 40.50 20.75 6.64
N LEU A 126 40.92 20.43 5.41
CA LEU A 126 41.05 21.41 4.32
C LEU A 126 39.68 21.91 3.84
N LEU A 127 38.69 21.03 3.77
CA LEU A 127 37.29 21.40 3.46
C LEU A 127 36.70 22.30 4.54
N ALA A 128 36.92 21.96 5.82
CA ALA A 128 36.48 22.78 6.93
C ALA A 128 37.03 24.21 6.85
N TYR A 129 38.32 24.35 6.53
CA TYR A 129 38.92 25.65 6.31
C TYR A 129 38.33 26.39 5.10
N LYS A 130 38.05 25.68 4.00
CA LYS A 130 37.40 26.27 2.81
C LYS A 130 36.00 26.76 3.12
N ILE A 131 35.20 25.97 3.91
CA ILE A 131 33.84 26.33 4.37
C ILE A 131 33.88 27.62 5.23
N GLU A 132 34.78 27.70 6.20
CA GLU A 132 34.92 28.88 7.09
C GLU A 132 35.32 30.18 6.35
N LYS A 133 35.98 30.04 5.20
CA LYS A 133 36.27 31.19 4.32
C LYS A 133 35.06 31.70 3.55
N THR A 134 34.05 30.86 3.40
CA THR A 134 32.91 31.13 2.52
C THR A 134 31.65 31.46 3.29
N LEU A 135 31.47 30.84 4.46
CA LEU A 135 30.27 30.92 5.29
C LEU A 135 30.58 31.53 6.66
N THR A 136 29.62 32.23 7.23
CA THR A 136 29.68 32.70 8.62
C THR A 136 29.50 31.56 9.62
N LYS A 137 29.91 31.73 10.86
CA LYS A 137 29.74 30.77 11.94
C LYS A 137 28.25 30.36 12.12
N ASP A 138 27.34 31.33 12.00
CA ASP A 138 25.91 31.05 12.15
C ASP A 138 25.37 30.27 10.94
N GLN A 139 25.84 30.52 9.73
CA GLN A 139 25.50 29.70 8.56
C GLN A 139 26.04 28.27 8.68
N ILE A 140 27.23 28.08 9.22
CA ILE A 140 27.81 26.76 9.47
C ILE A 140 27.01 26.01 10.53
N LEU A 141 26.60 26.70 11.58
CA LEU A 141 25.77 26.14 12.66
C LEU A 141 24.38 25.78 12.13
N GLU A 142 23.78 26.61 11.28
CA GLU A 142 22.50 26.35 10.61
C GLU A 142 22.55 25.06 9.78
N LEU A 143 23.59 24.89 8.98
CA LEU A 143 23.81 23.67 8.19
C LEU A 143 23.95 22.44 9.09
N TYR A 144 24.75 22.55 10.15
CA TYR A 144 24.91 21.46 11.10
C TYR A 144 23.60 21.08 11.76
N PHE A 145 22.82 22.08 12.21
CA PHE A 145 21.55 21.89 12.92
C PHE A 145 20.47 21.25 12.04
N ASN A 146 20.51 21.50 10.75
CA ASN A 146 19.54 20.92 9.82
C ASN A 146 19.95 19.55 9.28
N GLN A 147 21.24 19.14 9.38
CA GLN A 147 21.73 17.96 8.69
C GLN A 147 22.11 16.80 9.62
N ILE A 148 22.50 17.08 10.86
CA ILE A 148 23.06 16.05 11.75
C ILE A 148 22.02 14.94 12.06
N TYR A 149 22.47 13.69 11.96
CA TYR A 149 21.63 12.55 12.33
C TYR A 149 21.58 12.38 13.85
N LEU A 150 20.39 12.30 14.40
CA LEU A 150 20.10 12.29 15.86
C LEU A 150 19.36 11.03 16.33
N GLY A 151 19.36 9.96 15.51
CA GLY A 151 18.65 8.72 15.84
C GLY A 151 17.17 8.77 15.49
N GLN A 152 16.47 7.63 15.60
CA GLN A 152 15.02 7.52 15.33
C GLN A 152 14.61 8.08 13.94
N ARG A 153 15.50 8.03 12.94
CA ARG A 153 15.33 8.64 11.61
C ARG A 153 15.11 10.16 11.65
N ALA A 154 15.57 10.83 12.70
CA ALA A 154 15.55 12.28 12.80
C ALA A 154 16.87 12.86 12.28
N TYR A 155 16.77 13.70 11.26
CA TYR A 155 17.87 14.51 10.76
C TYR A 155 17.58 15.97 11.09
N GLY A 156 18.54 16.61 11.75
CA GLY A 156 18.41 17.97 12.29
C GLY A 156 17.65 18.06 13.62
N PHE A 157 17.95 19.14 14.35
CA PHE A 157 17.43 19.34 15.69
C PHE A 157 15.93 19.67 15.72
N ALA A 158 15.39 20.31 14.67
CA ALA A 158 13.95 20.56 14.59
C ALA A 158 13.16 19.24 14.46
N SER A 159 13.62 18.33 13.61
CA SER A 159 13.04 16.99 13.51
C SER A 159 13.20 16.19 14.79
N ALA A 160 14.36 16.30 15.47
CA ALA A 160 14.61 15.63 16.73
C ALA A 160 13.71 16.15 17.86
N ALA A 161 13.46 17.44 17.94
CA ALA A 161 12.53 18.03 18.90
C ALA A 161 11.12 17.46 18.76
N LYS A 162 10.65 17.29 17.51
CA LYS A 162 9.38 16.61 17.21
C LYS A 162 9.40 15.14 17.57
N VAL A 163 10.46 14.40 17.19
CA VAL A 163 10.55 12.95 17.37
C VAL A 163 10.67 12.56 18.84
N TYR A 164 11.42 13.29 19.64
CA TYR A 164 11.70 12.93 21.03
C TYR A 164 10.74 13.58 22.04
N PHE A 165 10.23 14.80 21.75
CA PHE A 165 9.44 15.59 22.69
C PHE A 165 8.09 16.06 22.15
N ASN A 166 7.79 15.82 20.88
CA ASN A 166 6.58 16.31 20.19
C ASN A 166 6.40 17.85 20.31
N LYS A 167 7.53 18.59 20.30
CA LYS A 167 7.57 20.05 20.43
C LYS A 167 8.17 20.71 19.20
N GLU A 168 7.84 21.99 18.99
CA GLU A 168 8.63 22.86 18.11
C GLU A 168 10.01 23.09 18.74
N VAL A 169 11.04 23.21 17.90
CA VAL A 169 12.42 23.34 18.40
C VAL A 169 12.64 24.61 19.24
N ARG A 170 11.89 25.67 18.97
CA ARG A 170 11.93 26.94 19.73
C ARG A 170 11.39 26.81 21.15
N ASP A 171 10.57 25.78 21.43
CA ASP A 171 9.90 25.57 22.71
C ASP A 171 10.66 24.58 23.61
N LEU A 172 11.88 24.21 23.23
CA LEU A 172 12.72 23.28 24.01
C LEU A 172 13.19 23.94 25.31
N THR A 173 13.06 23.20 26.42
CA THR A 173 13.69 23.58 27.70
C THR A 173 15.20 23.34 27.67
N LEU A 174 15.94 23.88 28.65
CA LEU A 174 17.36 23.60 28.80
C LEU A 174 17.64 22.10 28.97
N ALA A 175 16.80 21.40 29.71
CA ALA A 175 16.93 19.97 29.94
C ALA A 175 16.74 19.18 28.64
N GLU A 176 15.71 19.50 27.86
CA GLU A 176 15.45 18.87 26.56
C GLU A 176 16.53 19.18 25.53
N ALA A 177 16.96 20.44 25.44
CA ALA A 177 18.04 20.88 24.55
C ALA A 177 19.35 20.14 24.81
N THR A 178 19.73 19.93 26.07
CA THR A 178 20.96 19.21 26.45
C THR A 178 20.89 17.70 26.19
N ILE A 179 19.73 17.08 26.29
CA ILE A 179 19.50 15.70 25.83
C ILE A 179 19.74 15.60 24.33
N LEU A 180 19.11 16.49 23.52
CA LEU A 180 19.31 16.47 22.05
C LEU A 180 20.76 16.76 21.65
N ALA A 181 21.42 17.71 22.32
CA ALA A 181 22.83 18.02 22.08
C ALA A 181 23.79 16.87 22.41
N GLY A 182 23.34 15.88 23.17
CA GLY A 182 24.10 14.66 23.47
C GLY A 182 24.12 13.63 22.36
N LEU A 183 23.13 13.65 21.45
CA LEU A 183 22.90 12.64 20.43
C LEU A 183 23.95 12.57 19.31
N PRO A 184 24.51 13.69 18.80
CA PRO A 184 25.44 13.67 17.65
C PRO A 184 26.64 12.74 17.87
N LYS A 185 27.13 12.58 19.07
CA LYS A 185 28.29 11.77 19.42
C LYS A 185 28.05 10.27 19.12
N ALA A 186 26.89 9.74 19.49
CA ALA A 186 26.49 8.36 19.23
C ALA A 186 24.95 8.23 19.38
N PRO A 187 24.19 8.48 18.33
CA PRO A 187 22.72 8.57 18.40
C PRO A 187 22.00 7.33 18.94
N SER A 188 22.55 6.15 18.72
CA SER A 188 21.99 4.90 19.28
C SER A 188 22.33 4.72 20.77
N THR A 189 23.57 5.04 21.16
CA THR A 189 24.07 4.86 22.53
C THR A 189 23.45 5.85 23.52
N PHE A 190 23.27 7.09 23.10
CA PHE A 190 22.72 8.17 23.93
C PHE A 190 21.23 8.44 23.68
N ASN A 191 20.54 7.53 23.03
CA ASN A 191 19.11 7.62 22.79
C ASN A 191 18.33 7.58 24.11
N PRO A 192 17.60 8.65 24.48
CA PRO A 192 16.93 8.70 25.78
C PRO A 192 15.74 7.74 25.92
N ILE A 193 15.19 7.27 24.78
CA ILE A 193 14.08 6.29 24.77
C ILE A 193 14.61 4.87 25.03
N VAL A 194 15.81 4.57 24.51
CA VAL A 194 16.41 3.22 24.58
C VAL A 194 17.37 3.09 25.77
N ASN A 195 18.18 4.12 26.02
CA ASN A 195 19.22 4.14 27.06
C ASN A 195 19.12 5.40 27.92
N PRO A 196 18.06 5.56 28.76
CA PRO A 196 17.81 6.78 29.50
C PRO A 196 18.94 7.14 30.47
N GLU A 197 19.58 6.18 31.10
CA GLU A 197 20.71 6.41 32.02
C GLU A 197 21.93 6.98 31.30
N ARG A 198 22.30 6.41 30.14
CA ARG A 198 23.43 6.93 29.34
C ARG A 198 23.14 8.32 28.77
N ALA A 199 21.90 8.55 28.34
CA ALA A 199 21.47 9.87 27.90
C ALA A 199 21.61 10.91 29.02
N ARG A 200 21.21 10.55 30.26
CA ARG A 200 21.33 11.41 31.43
C ARG A 200 22.80 11.71 31.81
N LEU A 201 23.67 10.71 31.80
CA LEU A 201 25.10 10.93 32.05
C LEU A 201 25.70 11.88 31.00
N ARG A 202 25.29 11.75 29.73
CA ARG A 202 25.72 12.66 28.68
C ARG A 202 25.16 14.06 28.85
N GLN A 203 23.90 14.19 29.27
CA GLN A 203 23.25 15.46 29.62
C GLN A 203 24.03 16.18 30.75
N GLU A 204 24.34 15.47 31.82
CA GLU A 204 25.11 16.02 32.95
C GLU A 204 26.49 16.53 32.51
N TYR A 205 27.20 15.77 31.67
CA TYR A 205 28.46 16.22 31.06
C TYR A 205 28.31 17.54 30.30
N ILE A 206 27.26 17.68 29.50
CA ILE A 206 27.02 18.90 28.70
C ILE A 206 26.67 20.08 29.62
N LEU A 207 25.80 19.89 30.59
CA LEU A 207 25.42 20.92 31.55
C LEU A 207 26.64 21.40 32.37
N ASN A 208 27.55 20.50 32.75
CA ASN A 208 28.81 20.87 33.42
C ASN A 208 29.68 21.75 32.51
N ASN A 209 29.80 21.37 31.21
CA ASN A 209 30.53 22.20 30.25
C ASN A 209 29.90 23.58 30.05
N MET A 210 28.55 23.67 30.03
CA MET A 210 27.86 24.96 29.91
C MET A 210 28.11 25.86 31.12
N VAL A 211 28.19 25.29 32.32
CA VAL A 211 28.57 26.05 33.54
C VAL A 211 30.03 26.53 33.44
N GLU A 212 30.95 25.64 33.04
CA GLU A 212 32.38 25.94 32.84
C GLU A 212 32.59 27.11 31.85
N LEU A 213 31.75 27.16 30.79
CA LEU A 213 31.78 28.19 29.77
C LEU A 213 30.96 29.45 30.13
N ASN A 214 30.41 29.56 31.34
CA ASN A 214 29.54 30.64 31.79
C ASN A 214 28.29 30.86 30.90
N MET A 215 27.81 29.80 30.23
CA MET A 215 26.60 29.83 29.43
C MET A 215 25.33 29.66 30.24
N ILE A 216 25.41 29.01 31.40
CA ILE A 216 24.36 28.83 32.39
C ILE A 216 24.93 28.94 33.81
N THR A 217 24.05 29.20 34.77
CA THR A 217 24.40 29.20 36.17
C THR A 217 24.36 27.80 36.80
N PRO A 218 25.02 27.55 37.95
CA PRO A 218 24.88 26.28 38.69
C PRO A 218 23.44 25.98 39.12
N ALA A 219 22.63 27.00 39.36
CA ALA A 219 21.20 26.85 39.72
C ALA A 219 20.38 26.35 38.52
N GLU A 220 20.59 26.89 37.32
CA GLU A 220 19.94 26.46 36.09
C GLU A 220 20.35 25.01 35.74
N ARG A 221 21.62 24.65 35.93
CA ARG A 221 22.08 23.27 35.81
C ARG A 221 21.30 22.34 36.71
N THR A 222 21.17 22.71 37.98
CA THR A 222 20.46 21.86 38.97
C THR A 222 18.99 21.72 38.61
N ALA A 223 18.34 22.82 38.19
CA ALA A 223 16.96 22.80 37.73
C ALA A 223 16.76 21.88 36.54
N ALA A 224 17.63 21.98 35.52
CA ALA A 224 17.57 21.11 34.31
C ALA A 224 17.77 19.63 34.63
N LEU A 225 18.64 19.30 35.59
CA LEU A 225 18.82 17.90 36.02
C LEU A 225 17.63 17.33 36.79
N ASN A 226 16.84 18.19 37.46
CA ASN A 226 15.67 17.79 38.23
C ASN A 226 14.37 17.79 37.38
N GLU A 227 14.40 18.34 36.18
CA GLU A 227 13.25 18.37 35.30
C GLU A 227 12.88 16.93 34.87
N GLN A 228 11.59 16.59 35.03
CA GLN A 228 11.06 15.29 34.62
C GLN A 228 10.76 15.34 33.12
N LEU A 229 11.58 14.66 32.32
CA LEU A 229 11.41 14.60 30.89
C LEU A 229 10.48 13.47 30.48
N THR A 230 9.53 13.78 29.60
CA THR A 230 8.65 12.78 28.99
C THR A 230 9.03 12.63 27.53
N TYR A 231 9.34 11.40 27.12
CA TYR A 231 9.70 11.08 25.74
C TYR A 231 8.49 10.52 25.01
N GLU A 232 7.93 11.30 24.09
CA GLU A 232 6.85 10.85 23.22
C GLU A 232 7.43 10.50 21.85
N ARG A 233 7.24 9.25 21.40
CA ARG A 233 7.56 8.90 20.01
C ARG A 233 6.56 9.61 19.09
N TYR A 234 6.94 10.74 18.52
CA TYR A 234 6.17 11.27 17.41
C TYR A 234 6.29 10.32 16.21
N ARG A 235 5.19 9.67 15.91
CA ARG A 235 5.00 8.99 14.61
C ARG A 235 4.00 9.83 13.83
N VAL A 236 4.29 10.10 12.55
CA VAL A 236 3.23 10.58 11.66
C VAL A 236 2.13 9.54 11.76
N ASP A 237 0.96 9.96 12.22
CA ASP A 237 -0.20 9.06 12.32
C ASP A 237 -0.69 8.79 10.91
N VAL A 238 -0.26 7.66 10.37
CA VAL A 238 -0.61 7.18 9.04
C VAL A 238 -1.79 6.25 9.19
N ASP A 239 -2.87 6.49 8.44
CA ASP A 239 -4.00 5.57 8.42
C ASP A 239 -3.59 4.18 7.95
N GLN A 240 -3.62 3.22 8.87
CA GLN A 240 -3.18 1.84 8.64
C GLN A 240 -4.09 1.05 7.69
N ASN A 241 -5.29 1.54 7.41
CA ASN A 241 -6.22 0.88 6.48
C ASN A 241 -5.92 1.22 5.02
N SER A 242 -5.18 2.31 4.78
CA SER A 242 -4.95 2.86 3.44
C SER A 242 -3.58 2.52 2.84
N LEU A 243 -2.77 1.70 3.50
CA LEU A 243 -1.37 1.44 3.12
C LEU A 243 -1.22 0.83 1.71
N TYR A 244 -2.14 -0.03 1.28
CA TYR A 244 -2.11 -0.56 -0.10
C TYR A 244 -2.30 0.54 -1.15
N VAL A 245 -3.19 1.50 -0.89
CA VAL A 245 -3.42 2.64 -1.78
C VAL A 245 -2.22 3.59 -1.77
N ALA A 246 -1.68 3.88 -0.59
CA ALA A 246 -0.47 4.70 -0.46
C ALA A 246 0.71 4.10 -1.24
N GLU A 247 0.90 2.77 -1.17
CA GLU A 247 1.95 2.08 -1.92
C GLU A 247 1.71 2.12 -3.43
N MET A 248 0.45 2.00 -3.90
CA MET A 248 0.13 2.16 -5.32
C MET A 248 0.48 3.57 -5.82
N ALA A 249 0.10 4.60 -5.07
CA ALA A 249 0.43 5.98 -5.41
C ALA A 249 1.95 6.21 -5.39
N ARG A 250 2.67 5.68 -4.40
CA ARG A 250 4.13 5.74 -4.32
C ARG A 250 4.80 5.12 -5.56
N GLN A 251 4.34 3.92 -5.96
CA GLN A 251 4.90 3.22 -7.13
C GLN A 251 4.65 4.02 -8.41
N GLU A 252 3.44 4.55 -8.63
CA GLU A 252 3.10 5.38 -9.79
C GLU A 252 3.98 6.65 -9.85
N LEU A 253 4.24 7.29 -8.70
CA LEU A 253 5.10 8.46 -8.63
C LEU A 253 6.57 8.11 -8.89
N PHE A 254 7.04 6.98 -8.36
CA PHE A 254 8.41 6.53 -8.59
C PHE A 254 8.65 6.15 -10.05
N GLU A 255 7.69 5.50 -10.71
CA GLU A 255 7.77 5.21 -12.14
C GLU A 255 7.84 6.48 -12.99
N ARG A 256 7.21 7.57 -12.54
CA ARG A 256 7.13 8.83 -13.27
C ARG A 256 8.30 9.77 -12.99
N TYR A 257 8.74 9.87 -11.73
CA TYR A 257 9.70 10.88 -11.26
C TYR A 257 10.99 10.29 -10.67
N GLY A 258 11.12 8.96 -10.56
CA GLY A 258 12.28 8.30 -9.96
C GLY A 258 12.51 8.73 -8.50
N GLU A 259 13.78 8.91 -8.14
CA GLU A 259 14.18 9.32 -6.78
C GLU A 259 13.68 10.72 -6.39
N ASP A 260 13.42 11.59 -7.35
CA ASP A 260 12.88 12.94 -7.11
C ASP A 260 11.52 12.91 -6.42
N ALA A 261 10.74 11.84 -6.62
CA ALA A 261 9.48 11.63 -5.90
C ALA A 261 9.66 11.68 -4.37
N TYR A 262 10.82 11.25 -3.85
CA TYR A 262 11.09 11.16 -2.41
C TYR A 262 11.79 12.36 -1.81
N THR A 263 12.31 13.26 -2.64
CA THR A 263 13.22 14.32 -2.20
C THR A 263 12.66 15.73 -2.40
N LYS A 264 11.63 15.88 -3.21
CA LYS A 264 11.05 17.19 -3.60
C LYS A 264 9.84 17.62 -2.78
N GLY A 265 9.49 16.90 -1.72
CA GLY A 265 8.39 17.30 -0.83
C GLY A 265 7.01 17.25 -1.49
N LEU A 266 6.79 16.30 -2.40
CA LEU A 266 5.51 16.19 -3.07
C LEU A 266 4.39 15.84 -2.08
N LYS A 267 3.27 16.56 -2.18
CA LYS A 267 2.04 16.32 -1.45
C LYS A 267 1.00 15.78 -2.42
N VAL A 268 0.62 14.52 -2.24
CA VAL A 268 -0.20 13.79 -3.20
C VAL A 268 -1.54 13.44 -2.59
N TYR A 269 -2.61 13.93 -3.17
CA TYR A 269 -3.98 13.63 -2.76
C TYR A 269 -4.53 12.50 -3.59
N THR A 270 -5.08 11.49 -2.90
CA THR A 270 -5.69 10.33 -3.55
C THR A 270 -7.21 10.45 -3.59
N THR A 271 -7.84 9.54 -4.36
CA THR A 271 -9.29 9.47 -4.50
C THR A 271 -10.00 8.78 -3.34
N VAL A 272 -9.27 8.09 -2.45
CA VAL A 272 -9.88 7.27 -1.39
C VAL A 272 -10.21 8.08 -0.16
N SER A 273 -11.31 7.73 0.51
CA SER A 273 -11.63 8.25 1.84
C SER A 273 -11.26 7.26 2.94
N VAL A 274 -10.75 7.78 4.06
CA VAL A 274 -10.37 6.95 5.22
C VAL A 274 -11.56 6.14 5.74
N ALA A 275 -12.76 6.71 5.71
CA ALA A 275 -13.96 6.04 6.16
C ALA A 275 -14.31 4.84 5.27
N ASN A 276 -14.23 4.96 3.93
CA ASN A 276 -14.43 3.87 3.00
C ASN A 276 -13.34 2.80 3.15
N GLN A 277 -12.08 3.21 3.30
CA GLN A 277 -10.95 2.30 3.51
C GLN A 277 -11.12 1.49 4.80
N LYS A 278 -11.49 2.12 5.89
CA LYS A 278 -11.78 1.45 7.16
C LYS A 278 -12.92 0.44 7.03
N ALA A 279 -14.00 0.82 6.34
CA ALA A 279 -15.14 -0.08 6.10
C ALA A 279 -14.73 -1.30 5.25
N ALA A 280 -13.93 -1.09 4.19
CA ALA A 280 -13.42 -2.15 3.33
C ALA A 280 -12.49 -3.10 4.10
N THR A 281 -11.55 -2.55 4.86
CA THR A 281 -10.61 -3.33 5.69
C THR A 281 -11.36 -4.15 6.74
N THR A 282 -12.36 -3.55 7.40
CA THR A 282 -13.20 -4.23 8.40
C THR A 282 -13.99 -5.37 7.77
N ALA A 283 -14.61 -5.15 6.61
CA ALA A 283 -15.37 -6.18 5.90
C ALA A 283 -14.48 -7.37 5.50
N LEU A 284 -13.29 -7.09 4.96
CA LEU A 284 -12.34 -8.13 4.58
C LEU A 284 -11.83 -8.89 5.80
N ARG A 285 -11.30 -8.19 6.80
CA ARG A 285 -10.71 -8.81 7.99
C ARG A 285 -11.70 -9.65 8.77
N SER A 286 -12.92 -9.15 8.99
CA SER A 286 -13.96 -9.90 9.70
C SER A 286 -14.34 -11.19 8.96
N THR A 287 -14.44 -11.14 7.63
CA THR A 287 -14.73 -12.32 6.81
C THR A 287 -13.61 -13.34 6.87
N LEU A 288 -12.35 -12.92 6.69
CA LEU A 288 -11.20 -13.83 6.71
C LEU A 288 -11.01 -14.48 8.09
N ARG A 289 -11.23 -13.73 9.17
CA ARG A 289 -11.21 -14.30 10.54
C ARG A 289 -12.32 -15.33 10.74
N SER A 290 -13.53 -15.03 10.31
CA SER A 290 -14.64 -15.99 10.40
C SER A 290 -14.35 -17.29 9.66
N LEU A 291 -13.74 -17.21 8.46
CA LEU A 291 -13.35 -18.38 7.68
C LEU A 291 -12.16 -19.14 8.27
N SER A 292 -11.38 -18.50 9.12
CA SER A 292 -10.23 -19.11 9.82
C SER A 292 -10.59 -19.65 11.21
N ALA A 293 -11.76 -19.34 11.72
CA ALA A 293 -12.22 -19.82 13.02
C ALA A 293 -12.24 -21.35 13.06
N GLY A 294 -11.68 -21.92 14.13
CA GLY A 294 -11.57 -23.38 14.32
C GLY A 294 -10.50 -24.10 13.49
N ARG A 295 -9.67 -23.37 12.71
CA ARG A 295 -8.53 -23.97 12.02
C ARG A 295 -7.36 -24.20 12.97
N ALA A 296 -6.56 -25.24 12.66
CA ALA A 296 -5.37 -25.57 13.41
C ALA A 296 -4.34 -24.43 13.40
N TYR A 297 -3.52 -24.37 14.44
CA TYR A 297 -2.39 -23.45 14.50
C TYR A 297 -1.36 -23.77 13.41
N ALA A 298 -0.99 -22.78 12.62
CA ALA A 298 -0.07 -22.93 11.49
C ALA A 298 1.41 -22.91 11.92
N GLY A 299 1.70 -22.58 13.19
CA GLY A 299 3.04 -22.46 13.73
C GLY A 299 3.53 -21.01 13.90
N ALA A 300 4.75 -20.84 14.38
CA ALA A 300 5.39 -19.54 14.50
C ALA A 300 5.54 -18.85 13.15
N GLU A 301 5.41 -17.50 13.13
CA GLU A 301 5.56 -16.70 11.91
C GLU A 301 7.01 -16.70 11.42
N GLN A 302 7.97 -16.67 12.35
CA GLN A 302 9.41 -16.67 12.11
C GLN A 302 10.14 -17.29 13.29
N GLN A 303 11.39 -17.73 13.07
CA GLN A 303 12.33 -18.15 14.11
C GLN A 303 13.52 -17.20 14.11
N LEU A 304 13.81 -16.59 15.24
CA LEU A 304 15.03 -15.85 15.50
C LEU A 304 16.10 -16.80 16.02
N ASP A 305 17.32 -16.64 15.54
CA ASP A 305 18.45 -17.41 16.02
C ASP A 305 19.10 -16.68 17.20
N PHE A 306 18.95 -17.23 18.39
CA PHE A 306 19.57 -16.74 19.62
C PHE A 306 20.76 -17.60 20.06
N SER A 307 21.28 -18.49 19.20
CA SER A 307 22.40 -19.38 19.56
C SER A 307 23.70 -18.64 19.88
N SER A 308 23.87 -17.43 19.34
CA SER A 308 25.02 -16.56 19.57
C SER A 308 24.72 -15.35 20.49
N VAL A 309 23.54 -15.33 21.11
CA VAL A 309 23.11 -14.23 21.99
C VAL A 309 23.23 -14.69 23.43
N GLU A 310 23.91 -13.90 24.27
CA GLU A 310 24.01 -14.20 25.70
C GLU A 310 22.60 -14.17 26.33
N PRO A 311 22.32 -15.03 27.33
CA PRO A 311 20.99 -15.10 27.94
C PRO A 311 20.45 -13.77 28.45
N GLU A 312 21.32 -12.88 28.93
CA GLU A 312 21.00 -11.54 29.43
C GLU A 312 20.63 -10.54 28.32
N ASP A 313 21.05 -10.80 27.06
CA ASP A 313 20.81 -9.92 25.91
C ASP A 313 19.62 -10.40 25.04
N ILE A 314 18.98 -11.52 25.35
CA ILE A 314 17.85 -12.07 24.56
C ILE A 314 16.67 -11.08 24.51
N GLU A 315 16.39 -10.40 25.61
CA GLU A 315 15.29 -9.42 25.65
C GLU A 315 15.59 -8.19 24.79
N ASP A 316 16.84 -7.72 24.78
CA ASP A 316 17.27 -6.60 23.94
C ASP A 316 17.20 -6.97 22.44
N ALA A 317 17.62 -8.18 22.08
CA ALA A 317 17.51 -8.71 20.73
C ALA A 317 16.04 -8.85 20.28
N ALA A 318 15.17 -9.31 21.17
CA ALA A 318 13.73 -9.39 20.94
C ALA A 318 13.10 -8.00 20.75
N GLU A 319 13.46 -7.01 21.60
CA GLU A 319 12.99 -5.63 21.49
C GLU A 319 13.41 -5.00 20.15
N GLN A 320 14.67 -5.21 19.76
CA GLN A 320 15.19 -4.70 18.48
C GLN A 320 14.40 -5.27 17.29
N PHE A 321 14.09 -6.57 17.29
CA PHE A 321 13.25 -7.19 16.27
C PHE A 321 11.83 -6.60 16.27
N LEU A 322 11.21 -6.53 17.45
CA LEU A 322 9.83 -6.08 17.62
C LEU A 322 9.63 -4.59 17.29
N ALA A 323 10.70 -3.78 17.34
CA ALA A 323 10.64 -2.35 17.00
C ALA A 323 10.06 -2.07 15.60
N ASN A 324 10.22 -3.03 14.66
CA ASN A 324 9.72 -2.94 13.29
C ASN A 324 8.46 -3.78 13.03
N THR A 325 7.80 -4.26 14.07
CA THR A 325 6.58 -5.07 13.95
C THR A 325 5.33 -4.28 14.32
N TYR A 326 4.17 -4.76 13.88
CA TYR A 326 2.89 -4.04 14.05
C TYR A 326 1.81 -4.94 14.65
N THR A 327 1.04 -4.36 15.57
CA THR A 327 -0.18 -4.97 16.11
C THR A 327 -1.31 -4.85 15.08
N VAL A 328 -1.97 -5.96 14.78
CA VAL A 328 -3.10 -6.00 13.84
C VAL A 328 -4.31 -6.56 14.58
N GLU A 329 -5.37 -5.77 14.66
CA GLU A 329 -6.64 -6.15 15.33
C GLU A 329 -6.46 -6.75 16.75
N GLY A 330 -5.54 -6.19 17.52
CA GLY A 330 -5.24 -6.67 18.87
C GLY A 330 -4.33 -7.90 18.93
N MET A 331 -3.91 -8.44 17.80
CA MET A 331 -2.88 -9.49 17.71
C MET A 331 -1.50 -8.85 17.81
N VAL A 332 -0.93 -8.86 19.01
CA VAL A 332 0.35 -8.26 19.34
C VAL A 332 1.48 -9.21 18.96
N PRO A 333 2.48 -8.77 18.18
CA PRO A 333 3.69 -9.58 17.95
C PRO A 333 4.45 -9.80 19.25
N ALA A 334 4.96 -11.00 19.43
CA ALA A 334 5.75 -11.35 20.59
C ALA A 334 6.84 -12.36 20.22
N VAL A 335 7.98 -12.29 20.89
CA VAL A 335 9.08 -13.24 20.78
C VAL A 335 9.07 -14.15 21.98
N VAL A 336 9.10 -15.46 21.77
CA VAL A 336 9.19 -16.44 22.86
C VAL A 336 10.61 -16.42 23.41
N ILE A 337 10.76 -16.02 24.67
CA ILE A 337 12.05 -15.96 25.38
C ILE A 337 12.26 -17.18 26.27
N GLU A 338 11.18 -17.85 26.70
CA GLU A 338 11.21 -19.13 27.41
C GLU A 338 10.14 -20.08 26.86
N ALA A 339 10.46 -21.35 26.71
CA ALA A 339 9.54 -22.40 26.30
C ALA A 339 9.86 -23.71 26.99
N ASN A 340 8.87 -24.28 27.66
CA ASN A 340 9.01 -25.59 28.36
C ASN A 340 7.66 -26.34 28.37
N LYS A 341 7.60 -27.49 29.01
CA LYS A 341 6.39 -28.32 29.09
C LYS A 341 5.23 -27.67 29.86
N GLN A 342 5.47 -26.62 30.65
CA GLN A 342 4.43 -25.90 31.40
C GLN A 342 3.83 -24.76 30.59
N GLY A 343 4.54 -24.21 29.61
CA GLY A 343 4.10 -23.08 28.78
C GLY A 343 5.26 -22.28 28.20
N ILE A 344 4.97 -21.00 27.93
CA ILE A 344 5.91 -20.06 27.33
C ILE A 344 5.92 -18.73 28.09
N VAL A 345 7.04 -18.00 27.97
CA VAL A 345 7.11 -16.57 28.26
C VAL A 345 7.32 -15.85 26.93
N ALA A 346 6.39 -14.99 26.58
CA ALA A 346 6.39 -14.20 25.34
C ALA A 346 6.70 -12.73 25.66
N TYR A 347 7.77 -12.22 25.08
CA TYR A 347 8.22 -10.84 25.20
C TYR A 347 7.54 -9.97 24.13
N MET A 348 6.93 -8.87 24.52
CA MET A 348 6.28 -7.88 23.66
C MET A 348 7.03 -6.55 23.73
N GLN A 349 6.91 -5.75 22.68
CA GLN A 349 7.55 -4.44 22.60
C GLN A 349 7.33 -3.57 23.84
N GLY A 350 8.38 -2.91 24.31
CA GLY A 350 8.37 -2.04 25.50
C GLY A 350 8.50 -2.80 26.82
N GLY A 351 9.19 -3.93 26.84
CA GLY A 351 9.50 -4.70 28.06
C GLY A 351 8.33 -5.49 28.64
N LYS A 352 7.20 -5.55 27.95
CA LYS A 352 6.01 -6.28 28.43
C LYS A 352 6.19 -7.78 28.21
N LYS A 353 5.81 -8.58 29.20
CA LYS A 353 5.87 -10.04 29.13
C LYS A 353 4.49 -10.65 29.36
N ALA A 354 4.19 -11.72 28.62
CA ALA A 354 3.02 -12.56 28.84
C ALA A 354 3.49 -13.98 29.17
N THR A 355 3.22 -14.43 30.38
CA THR A 355 3.42 -15.83 30.78
C THR A 355 2.14 -16.60 30.45
N LEU A 356 2.24 -17.58 29.57
CA LEU A 356 1.12 -18.40 29.13
C LEU A 356 1.36 -19.86 29.51
N LYS A 357 0.53 -20.37 30.39
CA LYS A 357 0.48 -21.82 30.68
C LYS A 357 -0.09 -22.56 29.44
N ILE A 358 0.16 -23.86 29.32
CA ILE A 358 -0.35 -24.68 28.22
C ILE A 358 -1.87 -24.48 28.01
N GLY A 359 -2.64 -24.36 29.10
CA GLY A 359 -4.08 -24.10 29.03
C GLY A 359 -4.47 -22.78 28.40
N ASP A 360 -3.61 -21.76 28.55
CA ASP A 360 -3.84 -20.40 28.07
C ASP A 360 -3.37 -20.19 26.62
N MET A 361 -2.61 -21.17 26.06
CA MET A 361 -2.07 -21.08 24.70
C MET A 361 -3.11 -21.21 23.59
N GLY A 362 -4.37 -21.46 23.91
CA GLY A 362 -5.46 -21.50 22.95
C GLY A 362 -5.23 -22.48 21.79
N ILE A 363 -5.22 -21.95 20.57
CA ILE A 363 -4.99 -22.76 19.34
C ILE A 363 -3.59 -23.37 19.27
N ALA A 364 -2.60 -22.82 19.98
CA ALA A 364 -1.23 -23.28 19.99
C ALA A 364 -0.89 -24.24 21.14
N ARG A 365 -1.89 -24.77 21.85
CA ARG A 365 -1.73 -25.68 23.02
C ARG A 365 -0.73 -26.82 22.78
N ASN A 366 -0.69 -27.36 21.59
CA ASN A 366 0.15 -28.50 21.22
C ASN A 366 1.31 -28.07 20.28
N ALA A 367 1.75 -26.81 20.32
CA ALA A 367 2.72 -26.31 19.36
C ALA A 367 4.18 -26.37 19.87
N ILE A 368 4.39 -26.48 21.19
CA ILE A 368 5.74 -26.57 21.77
C ILE A 368 6.37 -27.92 21.40
N GLY A 369 7.52 -27.88 20.72
CA GLY A 369 8.26 -29.06 20.30
C GLY A 369 7.50 -30.01 19.37
N ASN A 370 6.45 -29.55 18.70
CA ASN A 370 5.60 -30.37 17.83
C ASN A 370 6.31 -30.71 16.51
N LYS A 371 6.72 -31.97 16.35
CA LYS A 371 7.43 -32.44 15.14
C LYS A 371 6.64 -32.22 13.84
N LYS A 372 5.30 -32.20 13.89
CA LYS A 372 4.46 -31.93 12.68
C LYS A 372 4.56 -30.49 12.18
N LEU A 373 4.91 -29.56 13.06
CA LEU A 373 5.14 -28.17 12.70
C LEU A 373 6.57 -27.91 12.23
N GLY A 374 7.49 -28.86 12.39
CA GLY A 374 8.90 -28.71 12.00
C GLY A 374 9.52 -27.45 12.60
N ASP A 375 10.15 -26.64 11.78
CA ASP A 375 10.79 -25.38 12.19
C ASP A 375 9.81 -24.32 12.70
N LYS A 376 8.51 -24.50 12.46
CA LYS A 376 7.45 -23.61 12.96
C LYS A 376 6.90 -24.02 14.34
N ALA A 377 7.45 -25.09 14.95
CA ALA A 377 7.13 -25.43 16.33
C ALA A 377 7.56 -24.30 17.27
N ILE A 378 6.76 -24.06 18.31
CA ILE A 378 7.10 -23.03 19.31
C ILE A 378 8.32 -23.48 20.13
N LYS A 379 9.34 -22.63 20.14
CA LYS A 379 10.58 -22.74 20.92
C LYS A 379 11.12 -21.34 21.22
N VAL A 380 12.18 -21.22 21.98
CA VAL A 380 12.87 -19.93 22.19
C VAL A 380 13.27 -19.33 20.85
N GLY A 381 13.05 -18.03 20.67
CA GLY A 381 13.23 -17.31 19.40
C GLY A 381 12.01 -17.34 18.46
N SER A 382 10.94 -18.09 18.78
CA SER A 382 9.73 -18.10 17.97
C SER A 382 9.02 -16.75 18.00
N VAL A 383 8.73 -16.20 16.83
CA VAL A 383 7.85 -15.03 16.66
C VAL A 383 6.41 -15.52 16.54
N ILE A 384 5.56 -15.09 17.45
CA ILE A 384 4.16 -15.48 17.55
C ILE A 384 3.26 -14.26 17.69
N ARG A 385 1.95 -14.44 17.60
CA ARG A 385 0.96 -13.44 17.97
C ARG A 385 0.27 -13.81 19.27
N VAL A 386 0.17 -12.83 20.15
CA VAL A 386 -0.63 -12.96 21.38
C VAL A 386 -1.76 -11.93 21.38
N MET A 387 -2.87 -12.29 22.00
CA MET A 387 -4.04 -11.41 22.10
C MET A 387 -4.59 -11.42 23.53
N LYS A 388 -5.00 -10.25 24.01
CA LYS A 388 -5.61 -10.13 25.34
C LYS A 388 -7.10 -10.48 25.23
N LEU A 389 -7.52 -11.43 26.05
CA LEU A 389 -8.93 -11.84 26.14
C LEU A 389 -9.73 -10.86 26.99
N LYS A 390 -11.07 -10.95 26.92
CA LYS A 390 -11.99 -10.08 27.69
C LYS A 390 -11.79 -10.18 29.21
N ASN A 391 -11.34 -11.32 29.70
CA ASN A 391 -11.02 -11.55 31.11
C ASN A 391 -9.65 -11.01 31.53
N GLY A 392 -8.91 -10.35 30.61
CA GLY A 392 -7.61 -9.79 30.86
C GLY A 392 -6.41 -10.75 30.67
N SER A 393 -6.63 -12.05 30.50
CA SER A 393 -5.57 -13.02 30.22
C SER A 393 -5.07 -12.94 28.78
N TRP A 394 -3.83 -13.40 28.54
CA TRP A 394 -3.26 -13.51 27.19
C TRP A 394 -3.49 -14.91 26.62
N THR A 395 -3.61 -15.00 25.29
CA THR A 395 -3.65 -16.26 24.55
C THR A 395 -2.85 -16.15 23.27
N VAL A 396 -2.37 -17.29 22.75
CA VAL A 396 -1.73 -17.33 21.42
C VAL A 396 -2.82 -17.31 20.35
N THR A 397 -2.59 -16.51 19.33
CA THR A 397 -3.46 -16.38 18.16
C THR A 397 -2.64 -16.45 16.88
N GLN A 398 -3.27 -16.33 15.72
CA GLN A 398 -2.60 -16.26 14.42
C GLN A 398 -3.37 -15.41 13.44
N GLN A 399 -2.66 -14.82 12.48
CA GLN A 399 -3.30 -14.19 11.33
C GLN A 399 -3.92 -15.27 10.41
N PRO A 400 -5.03 -14.98 9.71
CA PRO A 400 -5.58 -15.87 8.71
C PRO A 400 -4.58 -16.19 7.59
N GLU A 401 -4.39 -17.48 7.28
CA GLU A 401 -3.65 -17.88 6.07
C GLU A 401 -4.45 -17.60 4.80
N ILE A 402 -5.79 -17.75 4.88
CA ILE A 402 -6.69 -17.40 3.79
C ILE A 402 -6.65 -15.90 3.58
N GLN A 403 -6.60 -15.48 2.34
CA GLN A 403 -6.46 -14.09 1.94
C GLN A 403 -7.63 -13.64 1.09
N GLY A 404 -7.68 -12.37 0.78
CA GLY A 404 -8.70 -11.79 -0.06
C GLY A 404 -8.33 -10.39 -0.52
N ALA A 405 -9.16 -9.86 -1.38
CA ALA A 405 -9.09 -8.47 -1.82
C ALA A 405 -10.49 -7.89 -1.96
N LEU A 406 -10.56 -6.58 -1.77
CA LEU A 406 -11.75 -5.77 -2.06
C LEU A 406 -11.32 -4.55 -2.86
N VAL A 407 -11.99 -4.31 -3.98
CA VAL A 407 -11.80 -3.13 -4.82
C VAL A 407 -13.16 -2.48 -5.03
N SER A 408 -13.26 -1.20 -4.77
CA SER A 408 -14.43 -0.38 -5.05
C SER A 408 -14.04 0.84 -5.85
N ILE A 409 -14.68 1.03 -7.01
CA ILE A 409 -14.41 2.14 -7.92
C ILE A 409 -15.69 2.90 -8.25
N ASP A 410 -15.55 4.17 -8.60
CA ASP A 410 -16.60 4.95 -9.23
C ASP A 410 -16.87 4.40 -10.64
N ALA A 411 -18.11 4.06 -10.94
CA ALA A 411 -18.48 3.45 -12.21
C ALA A 411 -18.33 4.41 -13.40
N GLN A 412 -18.39 5.72 -13.16
CA GLN A 412 -18.39 6.75 -14.22
C GLN A 412 -16.98 7.23 -14.55
N THR A 413 -16.04 7.18 -13.62
CA THR A 413 -14.70 7.77 -13.75
C THR A 413 -13.56 6.79 -13.51
N GLY A 414 -13.82 5.66 -12.87
CA GLY A 414 -12.77 4.73 -12.44
C GLY A 414 -12.04 5.14 -11.16
N ALA A 415 -12.38 6.26 -10.53
CA ALA A 415 -11.77 6.68 -9.27
C ALA A 415 -11.86 5.57 -8.21
N VAL A 416 -10.75 5.16 -7.64
CA VAL A 416 -10.73 4.16 -6.57
C VAL A 416 -11.32 4.79 -5.31
N GLN A 417 -12.40 4.21 -4.79
CA GLN A 417 -13.07 4.65 -3.58
C GLN A 417 -12.59 3.91 -2.34
N ALA A 418 -12.23 2.64 -2.50
CA ALA A 418 -11.56 1.83 -1.49
C ALA A 418 -10.82 0.66 -2.16
N LEU A 419 -9.69 0.28 -1.58
CA LEU A 419 -8.91 -0.86 -2.04
C LEU A 419 -8.16 -1.50 -0.87
N VAL A 420 -8.35 -2.81 -0.72
CA VAL A 420 -7.65 -3.62 0.28
C VAL A 420 -7.10 -4.87 -0.40
N GLY A 421 -5.79 -5.05 -0.39
CA GLY A 421 -5.09 -6.13 -1.09
C GLY A 421 -4.74 -7.35 -0.22
N GLY A 422 -5.17 -7.38 1.05
CA GLY A 422 -4.89 -8.48 1.96
C GLY A 422 -5.26 -8.19 3.40
N TYR A 423 -5.07 -9.18 4.28
CA TYR A 423 -5.41 -9.06 5.69
C TYR A 423 -4.54 -8.02 6.41
N ASP A 424 -3.23 -8.02 6.14
CA ASP A 424 -2.26 -7.12 6.76
C ASP A 424 -1.16 -6.75 5.75
N PHE A 425 -1.00 -5.44 5.51
CA PHE A 425 0.01 -4.90 4.60
C PHE A 425 1.43 -5.15 5.12
N HIS A 426 1.65 -5.03 6.44
CA HIS A 426 2.99 -5.17 7.02
C HIS A 426 3.53 -6.59 6.97
N SER A 427 2.65 -7.57 7.03
CA SER A 427 3.05 -8.98 6.90
C SER A 427 3.24 -9.39 5.43
N LYS A 428 2.49 -8.80 4.51
CA LYS A 428 2.56 -9.07 3.07
C LYS A 428 2.17 -7.83 2.26
N THR A 429 3.14 -7.19 1.66
CA THR A 429 2.97 -6.04 0.76
C THR A 429 2.33 -6.40 -0.58
N PHE A 430 2.29 -7.70 -0.94
CA PHE A 430 1.66 -8.18 -2.17
C PHE A 430 0.19 -7.77 -2.25
N ASN A 431 -0.12 -6.90 -3.20
CA ASN A 431 -1.45 -6.34 -3.39
C ASN A 431 -2.32 -7.25 -4.25
N ARG A 432 -3.15 -8.08 -3.61
CA ARG A 432 -4.00 -9.04 -4.34
C ARG A 432 -5.09 -8.39 -5.17
N ALA A 433 -5.39 -7.12 -4.92
CA ALA A 433 -6.35 -6.37 -5.71
C ALA A 433 -5.86 -6.10 -7.13
N THR A 434 -4.55 -5.88 -7.31
CA THR A 434 -3.93 -5.49 -8.58
C THR A 434 -2.89 -6.48 -9.12
N GLN A 435 -2.34 -7.36 -8.27
CA GLN A 435 -1.23 -8.24 -8.65
C GLN A 435 -1.62 -9.73 -8.67
N SER A 436 -2.72 -10.13 -8.01
CA SER A 436 -3.11 -11.54 -7.93
C SER A 436 -3.92 -11.94 -9.15
N MET A 437 -3.28 -12.70 -10.05
CA MET A 437 -3.91 -13.29 -11.24
C MET A 437 -4.65 -14.56 -10.86
N ARG A 438 -5.99 -14.51 -10.86
CA ARG A 438 -6.85 -15.61 -10.38
C ARG A 438 -7.98 -15.90 -11.36
N GLN A 439 -8.51 -17.11 -11.32
CA GLN A 439 -9.66 -17.48 -12.12
C GLN A 439 -10.95 -16.89 -11.48
N PRO A 440 -11.73 -16.10 -12.22
CA PRO A 440 -12.98 -15.53 -11.70
C PRO A 440 -14.13 -16.54 -11.64
N GLY A 441 -13.98 -17.71 -12.28
CA GLY A 441 -15.07 -18.68 -12.38
C GLY A 441 -16.31 -18.06 -12.99
N SER A 442 -17.47 -18.39 -12.44
CA SER A 442 -18.76 -17.90 -12.96
C SER A 442 -18.95 -16.37 -12.90
N ALA A 443 -18.08 -15.62 -12.21
CA ALA A 443 -18.10 -14.15 -12.28
C ALA A 443 -17.67 -13.63 -13.67
N PHE A 444 -17.08 -14.46 -14.52
CA PHE A 444 -16.72 -14.13 -15.90
C PHE A 444 -17.90 -14.28 -16.89
N LYS A 445 -18.93 -15.03 -16.53
CA LYS A 445 -20.08 -15.32 -17.41
C LYS A 445 -20.77 -14.05 -17.98
N PRO A 446 -20.94 -12.94 -17.25
CA PRO A 446 -21.56 -11.74 -17.83
C PRO A 446 -20.88 -11.28 -19.13
N PHE A 447 -19.56 -11.38 -19.25
CA PHE A 447 -18.85 -11.02 -20.50
C PHE A 447 -19.20 -11.98 -21.64
N VAL A 448 -19.36 -13.27 -21.34
CA VAL A 448 -19.79 -14.31 -22.31
C VAL A 448 -21.20 -14.06 -22.78
N TYR A 449 -22.11 -13.73 -21.87
CA TYR A 449 -23.51 -13.45 -22.19
C TYR A 449 -23.69 -12.12 -22.95
N SER A 450 -22.90 -11.11 -22.60
CA SER A 450 -22.84 -9.84 -23.35
C SER A 450 -22.38 -10.09 -24.81
N ALA A 451 -21.39 -10.98 -25.02
CA ALA A 451 -20.97 -11.42 -26.34
C ALA A 451 -22.09 -12.11 -27.11
N ALA A 452 -22.87 -12.95 -26.42
CA ALA A 452 -24.02 -13.62 -27.00
C ALA A 452 -25.10 -12.63 -27.44
N LEU A 453 -25.45 -11.67 -26.58
CA LEU A 453 -26.40 -10.61 -26.94
C LEU A 453 -25.89 -9.79 -28.14
N SER A 454 -24.61 -9.49 -28.23
CA SER A 454 -24.00 -8.79 -29.36
C SER A 454 -24.08 -9.65 -30.66
N LYS A 455 -23.96 -10.98 -30.52
CA LYS A 455 -24.04 -11.93 -31.65
C LYS A 455 -25.46 -12.16 -32.17
N GLY A 456 -26.49 -11.72 -31.44
CA GLY A 456 -27.89 -11.81 -31.87
C GLY A 456 -28.82 -12.58 -30.94
N PHE A 457 -28.29 -13.21 -29.91
CA PHE A 457 -29.11 -13.84 -28.89
C PHE A 457 -29.91 -12.78 -28.10
N THR A 458 -31.02 -13.20 -27.53
CA THR A 458 -31.85 -12.36 -26.63
C THR A 458 -31.87 -12.95 -25.23
N ALA A 459 -32.34 -12.19 -24.25
CA ALA A 459 -32.48 -12.68 -22.90
C ALA A 459 -33.46 -13.85 -22.78
N SER A 460 -34.41 -13.96 -23.73
CA SER A 460 -35.41 -15.04 -23.81
C SER A 460 -34.99 -16.20 -24.72
N THR A 461 -33.83 -16.13 -25.39
CA THR A 461 -33.34 -17.26 -26.21
C THR A 461 -33.27 -18.53 -25.36
N LEU A 462 -33.92 -19.59 -25.85
CA LEU A 462 -33.95 -20.89 -25.16
C LEU A 462 -32.70 -21.70 -25.48
N VAL A 463 -32.10 -22.27 -24.44
CA VAL A 463 -30.91 -23.12 -24.53
C VAL A 463 -31.11 -24.34 -23.63
N ASN A 464 -30.67 -25.52 -24.07
CA ASN A 464 -30.81 -26.74 -23.31
C ASN A 464 -29.80 -26.83 -22.16
N ASP A 465 -30.30 -26.85 -20.90
CA ASP A 465 -29.56 -27.19 -19.70
C ASP A 465 -29.57 -28.71 -19.47
N ALA A 466 -28.84 -29.44 -20.31
CA ALA A 466 -28.64 -30.88 -20.21
C ALA A 466 -27.15 -31.22 -20.14
N PRO A 467 -26.78 -32.43 -19.67
CA PRO A 467 -25.38 -32.86 -19.75
C PRO A 467 -24.81 -32.68 -21.15
N ILE A 468 -23.52 -32.33 -21.24
CA ILE A 468 -22.81 -32.12 -22.49
C ILE A 468 -21.41 -32.73 -22.38
N THR A 469 -20.94 -33.36 -23.46
CA THR A 469 -19.56 -33.84 -23.59
C THR A 469 -19.00 -33.33 -24.89
N ILE A 470 -17.86 -32.65 -24.86
CA ILE A 470 -17.19 -32.08 -26.01
C ILE A 470 -15.74 -32.54 -26.01
N ARG A 471 -15.37 -33.40 -26.94
CA ARG A 471 -14.01 -33.98 -27.06
C ARG A 471 -13.47 -34.54 -25.74
N GLY A 472 -14.30 -35.31 -25.03
CA GLY A 472 -13.98 -35.93 -23.75
C GLY A 472 -14.08 -35.00 -22.52
N TRP A 473 -14.40 -33.74 -22.71
CA TRP A 473 -14.67 -32.79 -21.59
C TRP A 473 -16.16 -32.72 -21.27
N SER A 474 -16.52 -33.03 -20.04
CA SER A 474 -17.93 -33.10 -19.58
C SER A 474 -18.16 -32.09 -18.43
N PRO A 475 -18.38 -30.80 -18.72
CA PRO A 475 -18.67 -29.79 -17.70
C PRO A 475 -20.02 -30.07 -17.06
N GLN A 476 -20.07 -29.96 -15.73
CA GLN A 476 -21.28 -30.17 -14.93
C GLN A 476 -21.75 -28.85 -14.30
N ASN A 477 -23.06 -28.75 -14.05
CA ASN A 477 -23.59 -27.68 -13.24
C ASN A 477 -23.12 -27.81 -11.79
N SER A 478 -22.81 -26.68 -11.12
CA SER A 478 -22.27 -26.68 -9.75
C SER A 478 -23.26 -27.21 -8.70
N ASP A 479 -24.56 -27.15 -9.00
CA ASP A 479 -25.64 -27.69 -8.19
C ASP A 479 -25.99 -29.16 -8.50
N GLY A 480 -25.33 -29.74 -9.54
CA GLY A 480 -25.60 -31.11 -9.99
C GLY A 480 -26.95 -31.31 -10.65
N THR A 481 -27.71 -30.24 -10.93
CA THR A 481 -29.07 -30.31 -11.49
C THR A 481 -29.13 -29.80 -12.92
N TYR A 482 -30.08 -30.29 -13.69
CA TYR A 482 -30.33 -29.89 -15.09
C TYR A 482 -31.81 -29.53 -15.24
N SER A 483 -32.10 -28.47 -15.98
CA SER A 483 -33.43 -27.85 -16.07
C SER A 483 -34.07 -27.97 -17.45
N GLY A 484 -33.41 -28.64 -18.42
CA GLY A 484 -33.89 -28.71 -19.81
C GLY A 484 -33.84 -27.37 -20.52
N MET A 485 -34.85 -27.05 -21.31
CA MET A 485 -34.91 -25.78 -22.07
C MET A 485 -35.18 -24.62 -21.13
N ILE A 486 -34.21 -23.71 -20.98
CA ILE A 486 -34.29 -22.49 -20.18
C ILE A 486 -33.82 -21.27 -20.94
N THR A 487 -34.28 -20.09 -20.56
CA THR A 487 -33.83 -18.82 -21.19
C THR A 487 -32.42 -18.46 -20.78
N LEU A 488 -31.75 -17.63 -21.60
CA LEU A 488 -30.46 -17.01 -21.24
C LEU A 488 -30.54 -16.33 -19.88
N ARG A 489 -31.61 -15.57 -19.61
CA ARG A 489 -31.86 -14.92 -18.32
C ARG A 489 -31.84 -15.92 -17.17
N GLN A 490 -32.64 -16.98 -17.25
CA GLN A 490 -32.72 -18.02 -16.22
C GLN A 490 -31.36 -18.70 -16.02
N SER A 491 -30.67 -19.00 -17.12
CA SER A 491 -29.35 -19.65 -17.07
C SER A 491 -28.30 -18.80 -16.35
N LEU A 492 -28.22 -17.50 -16.61
CA LEU A 492 -27.29 -16.61 -15.91
C LEU A 492 -27.70 -16.38 -14.45
N THR A 493 -29.02 -16.26 -14.18
CA THR A 493 -29.60 -16.10 -12.85
C THR A 493 -29.18 -17.23 -11.92
N TRP A 494 -29.25 -18.48 -12.39
CA TRP A 494 -28.86 -19.67 -11.65
C TRP A 494 -27.45 -20.17 -11.95
N SER A 495 -26.72 -19.44 -12.81
CA SER A 495 -25.30 -19.71 -13.10
C SER A 495 -25.02 -21.07 -13.74
N LYS A 496 -25.89 -21.55 -14.64
CA LYS A 496 -25.78 -22.86 -15.28
C LYS A 496 -24.54 -22.94 -16.18
N ASN A 497 -23.73 -23.99 -16.00
CA ASN A 497 -22.48 -24.19 -16.71
C ASN A 497 -22.69 -24.72 -18.14
N THR A 498 -23.55 -25.72 -18.27
CA THR A 498 -23.81 -26.39 -19.55
C THR A 498 -24.33 -25.41 -20.61
N VAL A 499 -25.25 -24.53 -20.22
CA VAL A 499 -25.77 -23.46 -21.09
C VAL A 499 -24.68 -22.49 -21.50
N SER A 500 -23.85 -22.05 -20.54
CA SER A 500 -22.74 -21.13 -20.84
C SER A 500 -21.77 -21.73 -21.86
N VAL A 501 -21.47 -23.03 -21.77
CA VAL A 501 -20.61 -23.74 -22.73
C VAL A 501 -21.26 -23.83 -24.10
N ARG A 502 -22.56 -24.16 -24.19
CA ARG A 502 -23.31 -24.21 -25.46
C ARG A 502 -23.35 -22.85 -26.15
N ILE A 503 -23.56 -21.77 -25.42
CA ILE A 503 -23.52 -20.40 -25.96
C ILE A 503 -22.12 -20.08 -26.52
N ALA A 504 -21.06 -20.39 -25.76
CA ALA A 504 -19.69 -20.17 -26.21
C ALA A 504 -19.34 -21.00 -27.46
N GLN A 505 -19.81 -22.25 -27.53
CA GLN A 505 -19.64 -23.10 -28.69
C GLN A 505 -20.37 -22.53 -29.93
N ALA A 506 -21.60 -22.05 -29.75
CA ALA A 506 -22.39 -21.44 -30.81
C ALA A 506 -21.78 -20.13 -31.35
N MET A 507 -21.18 -19.32 -30.50
CA MET A 507 -20.49 -18.09 -30.89
C MET A 507 -19.14 -18.32 -31.55
N GLY A 508 -18.46 -19.40 -31.18
CA GLY A 508 -17.06 -19.67 -31.52
C GLY A 508 -16.08 -18.97 -30.56
N VAL A 509 -15.04 -19.72 -30.18
CA VAL A 509 -14.03 -19.27 -29.20
C VAL A 509 -13.27 -18.02 -29.67
N SER A 510 -12.96 -17.92 -30.96
CA SER A 510 -12.21 -16.78 -31.50
C SER A 510 -13.00 -15.48 -31.38
N TYR A 511 -14.29 -15.51 -31.72
CA TYR A 511 -15.18 -14.35 -31.53
C TYR A 511 -15.29 -13.95 -30.07
N LEU A 512 -15.55 -14.94 -29.19
CA LEU A 512 -15.68 -14.71 -27.76
C LEU A 512 -14.41 -14.06 -27.17
N ARG A 513 -13.22 -14.58 -27.53
CA ARG A 513 -11.93 -14.01 -27.10
C ARG A 513 -11.76 -12.55 -27.55
N ALA A 514 -12.05 -12.26 -28.81
CA ALA A 514 -11.97 -10.90 -29.33
C ALA A 514 -12.98 -9.95 -28.65
N TYR A 515 -14.18 -10.44 -28.38
CA TYR A 515 -15.22 -9.63 -27.74
C TYR A 515 -14.86 -9.27 -26.27
N VAL A 516 -14.41 -10.24 -25.47
CA VAL A 516 -14.14 -10.01 -24.05
C VAL A 516 -12.93 -9.09 -23.82
N GLN A 517 -11.99 -8.98 -24.76
CA GLN A 517 -10.88 -8.03 -24.71
C GLN A 517 -11.36 -6.56 -24.66
N ARG A 518 -12.54 -6.26 -25.16
CA ARG A 518 -13.14 -4.91 -25.09
C ARG A 518 -13.32 -4.41 -23.66
N PHE A 519 -13.43 -5.35 -22.70
CA PHE A 519 -13.58 -5.02 -21.27
C PHE A 519 -12.24 -4.75 -20.56
N GLY A 520 -11.10 -4.82 -21.27
CA GLY A 520 -9.78 -4.54 -20.72
C GLY A 520 -8.94 -5.79 -20.38
N PHE A 521 -9.42 -6.96 -20.73
CA PHE A 521 -8.62 -8.20 -20.59
C PHE A 521 -7.69 -8.36 -21.79
N THR A 522 -6.46 -8.85 -21.56
CA THR A 522 -5.49 -9.07 -22.62
C THR A 522 -5.61 -10.49 -23.19
N ALA A 523 -5.10 -10.70 -24.40
CA ALA A 523 -5.25 -11.98 -25.11
C ALA A 523 -4.58 -13.17 -24.41
N ASP A 524 -3.49 -12.93 -23.70
CA ASP A 524 -2.75 -13.91 -22.89
C ASP A 524 -3.51 -14.34 -21.62
N GLN A 525 -4.37 -13.48 -21.08
CA GLN A 525 -5.21 -13.79 -19.94
C GLN A 525 -6.38 -14.73 -20.29
N ILE A 526 -6.73 -14.82 -21.56
CA ILE A 526 -7.95 -15.48 -22.03
C ILE A 526 -7.58 -16.74 -22.83
N PRO A 527 -7.79 -17.95 -22.27
CA PRO A 527 -7.42 -19.20 -22.94
C PRO A 527 -8.21 -19.42 -24.23
N PRO A 528 -7.59 -19.95 -25.30
CA PRO A 528 -8.27 -20.24 -26.57
C PRO A 528 -9.06 -21.58 -26.50
N ALA A 529 -9.95 -21.69 -25.52
CA ALA A 529 -10.72 -22.91 -25.26
C ALA A 529 -12.14 -22.58 -24.76
N LEU A 530 -13.08 -23.52 -24.96
CA LEU A 530 -14.46 -23.36 -24.50
C LEU A 530 -14.59 -23.19 -22.98
N SER A 531 -13.58 -23.60 -22.21
CA SER A 531 -13.56 -23.41 -20.76
C SER A 531 -13.59 -21.94 -20.33
N ILE A 532 -13.28 -20.99 -21.23
CA ILE A 532 -13.48 -19.55 -21.01
C ILE A 532 -14.93 -19.24 -20.58
N ALA A 533 -15.92 -19.98 -21.09
CA ALA A 533 -17.32 -19.85 -20.72
C ALA A 533 -17.58 -20.08 -19.22
N LEU A 534 -16.67 -20.78 -18.54
CA LEU A 534 -16.71 -21.07 -17.11
C LEU A 534 -15.73 -20.23 -16.31
N GLY A 535 -15.07 -19.24 -16.94
CA GLY A 535 -14.19 -18.29 -16.29
C GLY A 535 -12.81 -18.84 -15.95
N THR A 536 -12.20 -19.56 -16.89
CA THR A 536 -10.79 -19.99 -16.78
C THR A 536 -9.78 -18.91 -17.16
N ALA A 537 -10.22 -17.70 -17.48
CA ALA A 537 -9.37 -16.54 -17.64
C ALA A 537 -8.57 -16.24 -16.34
N SER A 538 -7.39 -15.64 -16.49
CA SER A 538 -6.54 -15.25 -15.36
C SER A 538 -6.58 -13.74 -15.21
N VAL A 539 -7.24 -13.23 -14.17
CA VAL A 539 -7.57 -11.80 -14.01
C VAL A 539 -7.38 -11.32 -12.58
N THR A 540 -7.21 -10.01 -12.41
CA THR A 540 -7.16 -9.39 -11.10
C THR A 540 -8.53 -8.90 -10.63
N PRO A 541 -8.75 -8.73 -9.31
CA PRO A 541 -9.95 -8.08 -8.79
C PRO A 541 -10.20 -6.68 -9.37
N MET A 542 -9.14 -5.90 -9.60
CA MET A 542 -9.25 -4.59 -10.24
C MET A 542 -9.79 -4.69 -11.66
N GLN A 543 -9.26 -5.57 -12.49
CA GLN A 543 -9.76 -5.78 -13.85
C GLN A 543 -11.23 -6.24 -13.87
N MET A 544 -11.63 -7.06 -12.89
CA MET A 544 -13.04 -7.46 -12.76
C MET A 544 -13.93 -6.26 -12.40
N ALA A 545 -13.47 -5.35 -11.53
CA ALA A 545 -14.21 -4.13 -11.21
C ALA A 545 -14.34 -3.21 -12.43
N GLU A 546 -13.26 -2.99 -13.19
CA GLU A 546 -13.27 -2.21 -14.43
C GLU A 546 -14.16 -2.83 -15.49
N GLY A 547 -14.10 -4.14 -15.69
CA GLY A 547 -14.94 -4.85 -16.65
C GLY A 547 -16.43 -4.73 -16.32
N TYR A 548 -16.80 -4.80 -15.04
CA TYR A 548 -18.19 -4.61 -14.60
C TYR A 548 -18.64 -3.15 -14.63
N ALA A 549 -17.72 -2.19 -14.54
CA ALA A 549 -18.03 -0.79 -14.71
C ALA A 549 -18.63 -0.50 -16.10
N VAL A 550 -18.21 -1.26 -17.11
CA VAL A 550 -18.78 -1.16 -18.47
C VAL A 550 -20.30 -1.44 -18.47
N PHE A 551 -20.76 -2.41 -17.69
CA PHE A 551 -22.19 -2.67 -17.54
C PHE A 551 -22.88 -1.58 -16.71
N ALA A 552 -22.23 -1.13 -15.64
CA ALA A 552 -22.82 -0.17 -14.71
C ALA A 552 -23.03 1.23 -15.34
N ASN A 553 -22.16 1.64 -16.26
CA ASN A 553 -22.12 2.98 -16.81
C ASN A 553 -22.68 3.12 -18.23
N GLY A 554 -23.26 2.05 -18.78
CA GLY A 554 -23.90 2.08 -20.10
C GLY A 554 -22.97 1.79 -21.27
N GLY A 555 -21.90 1.06 -21.07
CA GLY A 555 -21.04 0.51 -22.14
C GLY A 555 -19.69 1.19 -22.32
N TYR A 556 -19.28 2.05 -21.40
CA TYR A 556 -18.04 2.81 -21.49
C TYR A 556 -16.91 2.16 -20.67
N LYS A 557 -15.71 2.12 -21.23
CA LYS A 557 -14.51 1.62 -20.54
C LYS A 557 -13.83 2.79 -19.81
N VAL A 558 -13.85 2.74 -18.49
CA VAL A 558 -13.08 3.64 -17.62
C VAL A 558 -11.82 2.92 -17.13
N ALA A 559 -10.82 3.67 -16.73
CA ALA A 559 -9.59 3.14 -16.13
C ALA A 559 -9.51 3.58 -14.66
N HIS A 560 -9.11 2.67 -13.78
CA HIS A 560 -8.93 3.03 -12.38
C HIS A 560 -7.78 4.02 -12.19
N TYR A 561 -7.87 4.88 -11.20
CA TYR A 561 -6.79 5.74 -10.73
C TYR A 561 -6.90 6.01 -9.23
N VAL A 562 -5.77 6.28 -8.62
CA VAL A 562 -5.68 6.55 -7.18
C VAL A 562 -5.19 7.96 -6.88
N ILE A 563 -4.35 8.55 -7.76
CA ILE A 563 -3.84 9.92 -7.59
C ILE A 563 -4.84 10.90 -8.22
N ASP A 564 -5.30 11.87 -7.43
CA ASP A 564 -6.18 12.95 -7.89
C ASP A 564 -5.38 14.21 -8.20
N LYS A 565 -4.54 14.65 -7.25
CA LYS A 565 -3.77 15.90 -7.36
C LYS A 565 -2.38 15.75 -6.76
N ILE A 566 -1.41 16.46 -7.35
CA ILE A 566 -0.04 16.56 -6.86
C ILE A 566 0.30 18.03 -6.63
N TYR A 567 0.75 18.35 -5.43
CA TYR A 567 1.28 19.65 -5.06
C TYR A 567 2.77 19.54 -4.73
N ASP A 568 3.50 20.64 -4.88
CA ASP A 568 4.87 20.75 -4.38
C ASP A 568 4.90 21.07 -2.87
N SER A 569 6.11 21.21 -2.32
CA SER A 569 6.31 21.56 -0.91
C SER A 569 5.74 22.93 -0.53
N LYS A 570 5.60 23.84 -1.49
CA LYS A 570 5.05 25.21 -1.33
C LYS A 570 3.53 25.29 -1.56
N ASP A 571 2.85 24.15 -1.67
CA ASP A 571 1.41 24.03 -1.96
C ASP A 571 0.98 24.55 -3.33
N ASN A 572 1.87 24.61 -4.31
CA ASN A 572 1.49 24.87 -5.69
C ASN A 572 0.99 23.59 -6.35
N LEU A 573 -0.14 23.68 -7.05
CA LEU A 573 -0.66 22.54 -7.83
C LEU A 573 0.25 22.27 -9.02
N ARG A 574 0.82 21.06 -9.08
CA ARG A 574 1.74 20.62 -10.14
C ARG A 574 1.09 19.74 -11.18
N ALA A 575 0.18 18.87 -10.76
CA ALA A 575 -0.58 18.02 -11.66
C ALA A 575 -1.96 17.69 -11.10
N GLU A 576 -2.91 17.48 -12.00
CA GLU A 576 -4.27 17.05 -11.69
C GLU A 576 -4.70 15.95 -12.65
N MET A 577 -5.37 14.93 -12.12
CA MET A 577 -5.86 13.81 -12.91
C MET A 577 -6.95 14.26 -13.89
N GLN A 578 -6.82 13.85 -15.14
CA GLN A 578 -7.86 13.94 -16.16
C GLN A 578 -8.43 12.54 -16.43
N PRO A 579 -9.49 12.13 -15.72
CA PRO A 579 -10.01 10.77 -15.84
C PRO A 579 -10.76 10.55 -17.16
N LEU A 580 -10.85 9.30 -17.56
CA LEU A 580 -11.79 8.88 -18.57
C LEU A 580 -13.20 8.87 -17.95
N VAL A 581 -14.11 9.70 -18.49
CA VAL A 581 -15.47 9.85 -17.95
C VAL A 581 -16.48 9.21 -18.88
N ALA A 582 -17.29 8.29 -18.38
CA ALA A 582 -18.34 7.62 -19.14
C ALA A 582 -19.29 8.63 -19.81
N GLY A 583 -19.57 8.43 -21.09
CA GLY A 583 -20.41 9.32 -21.89
C GLY A 583 -19.77 10.66 -22.26
N LYS A 584 -18.49 10.90 -21.92
CA LYS A 584 -17.75 12.12 -22.31
C LYS A 584 -16.42 11.78 -22.99
N THR A 585 -15.44 11.29 -22.22
CA THR A 585 -14.06 11.02 -22.70
C THR A 585 -13.73 9.54 -22.76
N ALA A 586 -14.46 8.70 -22.02
CA ALA A 586 -14.26 7.26 -22.03
C ALA A 586 -14.75 6.63 -23.33
N PRO A 587 -14.00 5.69 -23.95
CA PRO A 587 -14.44 5.00 -25.16
C PRO A 587 -15.66 4.12 -24.86
N GLN A 588 -16.64 4.12 -25.76
CA GLN A 588 -17.76 3.20 -25.73
C GLN A 588 -17.31 1.88 -26.35
N VAL A 589 -17.33 0.79 -25.56
CA VAL A 589 -16.80 -0.52 -25.97
C VAL A 589 -17.87 -1.57 -26.24
N ILE A 590 -19.09 -1.36 -25.73
CA ILE A 590 -20.28 -2.16 -26.07
C ILE A 590 -21.49 -1.25 -26.29
N ASP A 591 -22.50 -1.76 -27.01
CA ASP A 591 -23.77 -1.09 -27.18
C ASP A 591 -24.42 -0.82 -25.82
N PRO A 592 -24.87 0.42 -25.52
CA PRO A 592 -25.52 0.75 -24.25
C PRO A 592 -26.78 -0.06 -24.00
N ARG A 593 -27.47 -0.51 -25.05
CA ARG A 593 -28.62 -1.40 -24.93
C ARG A 593 -28.20 -2.81 -24.46
N ASN A 594 -27.04 -3.32 -24.91
CA ASN A 594 -26.46 -4.55 -24.42
C ASN A 594 -26.14 -4.44 -22.93
N ALA A 595 -25.48 -3.36 -22.51
CA ALA A 595 -25.18 -3.08 -21.11
C ALA A 595 -26.46 -3.04 -20.24
N TYR A 596 -27.53 -2.43 -20.76
CA TYR A 596 -28.80 -2.34 -20.07
C TYR A 596 -29.51 -3.72 -19.93
N VAL A 597 -29.56 -4.51 -21.00
CA VAL A 597 -30.10 -5.88 -20.96
C VAL A 597 -29.30 -6.74 -19.99
N MET A 598 -27.95 -6.70 -20.07
CA MET A 598 -27.08 -7.41 -19.13
C MET A 598 -27.32 -6.99 -17.68
N THR A 599 -27.46 -5.69 -17.42
CA THR A 599 -27.78 -5.18 -16.08
C THR A 599 -29.12 -5.69 -15.57
N SER A 600 -30.13 -5.77 -16.44
CA SER A 600 -31.44 -6.36 -16.10
C SER A 600 -31.33 -7.83 -15.69
N ILE A 601 -30.51 -8.62 -16.41
CA ILE A 601 -30.28 -10.03 -16.05
C ILE A 601 -29.47 -10.13 -14.75
N LEU A 602 -28.43 -9.31 -14.59
CA LEU A 602 -27.58 -9.31 -13.39
C LEU A 602 -28.30 -8.77 -12.15
N HIS A 603 -29.36 -7.97 -12.34
CA HIS A 603 -30.28 -7.60 -11.27
C HIS A 603 -31.07 -8.84 -10.77
N ASP A 604 -31.56 -9.67 -11.69
CA ASP A 604 -32.20 -10.93 -11.30
C ASP A 604 -31.24 -11.89 -10.60
N VAL A 605 -29.97 -11.98 -11.04
CA VAL A 605 -28.92 -12.73 -10.31
C VAL A 605 -28.79 -12.25 -8.88
N ALA A 606 -28.76 -10.93 -8.69
CA ALA A 606 -28.56 -10.31 -7.38
C ALA A 606 -29.80 -10.37 -6.47
N THR A 607 -31.02 -10.44 -7.03
CA THR A 607 -32.26 -10.34 -6.25
C THR A 607 -33.01 -11.67 -6.11
N LYS A 608 -32.91 -12.54 -7.11
CA LYS A 608 -33.66 -13.82 -7.18
C LYS A 608 -32.71 -15.04 -7.27
N GLY A 609 -31.53 -14.86 -7.81
CA GLY A 609 -30.60 -15.93 -8.13
C GLY A 609 -29.53 -16.18 -7.06
N THR A 610 -28.32 -16.55 -7.53
CA THR A 610 -27.19 -16.93 -6.67
C THR A 610 -26.68 -15.80 -5.77
N GLY A 611 -27.04 -14.55 -6.08
CA GLY A 611 -26.70 -13.34 -5.33
C GLY A 611 -27.82 -12.79 -4.45
N ALA A 612 -28.94 -13.51 -4.26
CA ALA A 612 -30.15 -13.01 -3.61
C ALA A 612 -29.94 -12.44 -2.17
N ALA A 613 -28.83 -12.79 -1.51
CA ALA A 613 -28.49 -12.20 -0.21
C ALA A 613 -28.26 -10.67 -0.27
N THR A 614 -28.06 -10.06 -1.46
CA THR A 614 -27.98 -8.60 -1.61
C THR A 614 -29.27 -7.89 -1.20
N ASN A 615 -30.44 -8.59 -1.19
CA ASN A 615 -31.71 -8.05 -0.70
C ASN A 615 -31.63 -7.54 0.74
N ALA A 616 -30.66 -8.03 1.54
CA ALA A 616 -30.39 -7.54 2.89
C ALA A 616 -29.96 -6.04 2.93
N LEU A 617 -29.66 -5.43 1.79
CA LEU A 617 -29.40 -4.00 1.67
C LEU A 617 -30.64 -3.14 1.46
N GLY A 618 -31.82 -3.78 1.17
CA GLY A 618 -33.09 -3.07 0.93
C GLY A 618 -33.06 -2.12 -0.26
N ARG A 619 -32.30 -2.44 -1.34
CA ARG A 619 -32.10 -1.58 -2.51
C ARG A 619 -32.51 -2.29 -3.80
N SER A 620 -33.07 -1.53 -4.72
CA SER A 620 -33.52 -2.01 -6.05
C SER A 620 -32.55 -1.68 -7.19
N ASP A 621 -31.40 -1.05 -6.89
CA ASP A 621 -30.40 -0.63 -7.87
C ASP A 621 -29.12 -1.47 -7.85
N ILE A 622 -29.22 -2.73 -7.43
CA ILE A 622 -28.09 -3.64 -7.33
C ILE A 622 -28.16 -4.68 -8.45
N ALA A 623 -27.04 -4.84 -9.14
CA ALA A 623 -26.79 -5.93 -10.07
C ALA A 623 -25.44 -6.57 -9.74
N GLY A 624 -25.25 -7.87 -10.05
CA GLY A 624 -23.98 -8.51 -9.74
C GLY A 624 -23.97 -10.01 -10.04
N LYS A 625 -22.81 -10.64 -9.83
CA LYS A 625 -22.59 -12.05 -10.12
C LYS A 625 -21.65 -12.69 -9.11
N THR A 626 -22.00 -13.87 -8.65
CA THR A 626 -21.15 -14.76 -7.86
C THR A 626 -20.16 -15.50 -8.77
N GLY A 627 -18.97 -15.75 -8.25
CA GLY A 627 -17.97 -16.61 -8.87
C GLY A 627 -17.46 -17.67 -7.89
N THR A 628 -17.24 -18.87 -8.41
CA THR A 628 -16.65 -19.98 -7.66
C THR A 628 -15.86 -20.80 -8.66
N THR A 629 -14.61 -21.12 -8.34
CA THR A 629 -13.80 -22.01 -9.18
C THR A 629 -13.96 -23.47 -8.77
N ASN A 630 -13.55 -24.37 -9.62
CA ASN A 630 -13.50 -25.79 -9.33
C ASN A 630 -12.72 -26.06 -8.03
N ASP A 631 -13.13 -27.07 -7.29
CA ASP A 631 -12.56 -27.46 -5.99
C ASP A 631 -12.64 -26.37 -4.92
N PHE A 632 -13.47 -25.33 -5.11
CA PHE A 632 -13.64 -24.23 -4.18
C PHE A 632 -12.30 -23.53 -3.81
N LYS A 633 -11.43 -23.31 -4.80
CA LYS A 633 -10.13 -22.64 -4.56
C LYS A 633 -10.24 -21.14 -4.46
N ASP A 634 -11.15 -20.54 -5.23
CA ASP A 634 -11.40 -19.10 -5.31
C ASP A 634 -12.88 -18.81 -5.24
N ALA A 635 -13.24 -17.82 -4.46
CA ALA A 635 -14.61 -17.33 -4.31
C ALA A 635 -14.67 -15.83 -4.60
N TRP A 636 -15.67 -15.44 -5.41
CA TRP A 636 -15.84 -14.09 -5.91
C TRP A 636 -17.27 -13.60 -5.77
N PHE A 637 -17.40 -12.30 -5.59
CA PHE A 637 -18.63 -11.58 -5.93
C PHE A 637 -18.24 -10.23 -6.55
N VAL A 638 -18.84 -9.90 -7.69
CA VAL A 638 -18.71 -8.58 -8.31
C VAL A 638 -20.11 -8.02 -8.47
N GLY A 639 -20.36 -6.89 -7.85
CA GLY A 639 -21.65 -6.25 -7.88
C GLY A 639 -21.53 -4.74 -7.98
N TYR A 640 -22.60 -4.11 -8.44
CA TYR A 640 -22.61 -2.70 -8.73
C TYR A 640 -23.98 -2.05 -8.58
N THR A 641 -23.96 -0.74 -8.43
CA THR A 641 -25.03 0.22 -8.68
C THR A 641 -24.65 1.08 -9.87
N PRO A 642 -25.48 1.99 -10.39
CA PRO A 642 -25.08 2.90 -11.48
C PRO A 642 -23.84 3.75 -11.17
N LYS A 643 -23.44 3.86 -9.89
CA LYS A 643 -22.35 4.74 -9.44
C LYS A 643 -21.14 4.03 -8.86
N ILE A 644 -21.30 2.85 -8.30
CA ILE A 644 -20.24 2.15 -7.57
C ILE A 644 -20.16 0.71 -8.06
N VAL A 645 -18.97 0.28 -8.41
CA VAL A 645 -18.66 -1.13 -8.68
C VAL A 645 -17.73 -1.64 -7.61
N THR A 646 -18.06 -2.79 -7.02
CA THR A 646 -17.19 -3.42 -6.02
C THR A 646 -16.96 -4.89 -6.38
N ALA A 647 -15.69 -5.26 -6.48
CA ALA A 647 -15.23 -6.63 -6.67
C ALA A 647 -14.60 -7.14 -5.38
N VAL A 648 -14.99 -8.34 -4.95
CA VAL A 648 -14.39 -9.03 -3.81
C VAL A 648 -13.92 -10.43 -4.22
N TYR A 649 -12.77 -10.81 -3.66
CA TYR A 649 -12.09 -12.06 -3.91
C TYR A 649 -11.63 -12.67 -2.59
N ILE A 650 -11.73 -14.00 -2.46
CA ILE A 650 -11.21 -14.80 -1.34
C ILE A 650 -10.56 -16.06 -1.88
N GLY A 651 -9.35 -16.36 -1.40
CA GLY A 651 -8.59 -17.56 -1.75
C GLY A 651 -7.26 -17.64 -1.00
N TYR A 652 -6.53 -18.73 -1.21
CA TYR A 652 -5.17 -18.88 -0.69
C TYR A 652 -4.15 -18.41 -1.72
N ASP A 653 -3.03 -17.82 -1.28
CA ASP A 653 -1.93 -17.41 -2.17
C ASP A 653 -1.41 -18.60 -2.98
N LYS A 654 -1.19 -19.74 -2.32
CA LYS A 654 -0.96 -21.03 -3.00
C LYS A 654 -2.33 -21.69 -3.19
N PRO A 655 -2.82 -21.85 -4.44
CA PRO A 655 -4.16 -22.35 -4.73
C PRO A 655 -4.44 -23.71 -4.07
N ARG A 656 -5.39 -23.74 -3.15
CA ARG A 656 -5.92 -24.93 -2.49
C ARG A 656 -7.39 -24.72 -2.15
N THR A 657 -8.11 -25.78 -1.89
CA THR A 657 -9.53 -25.67 -1.52
C THR A 657 -9.73 -24.86 -0.24
N ILE A 658 -10.72 -23.96 -0.26
CA ILE A 658 -11.17 -23.21 0.93
C ILE A 658 -11.97 -24.15 1.85
N GLY A 659 -12.69 -25.10 1.23
CA GLY A 659 -13.52 -26.07 1.90
C GLY A 659 -14.79 -26.40 1.08
N LYS A 660 -15.37 -27.57 1.31
CA LYS A 660 -16.60 -27.98 0.63
C LYS A 660 -17.72 -26.97 0.89
N GLY A 661 -18.37 -26.51 -0.17
CA GLY A 661 -19.47 -25.55 -0.08
C GLY A 661 -19.04 -24.08 0.07
N ALA A 662 -17.77 -23.75 -0.12
CA ALA A 662 -17.24 -22.38 -0.12
C ALA A 662 -17.60 -21.65 -1.44
N PHE A 663 -18.90 -21.54 -1.70
CA PHE A 663 -19.44 -20.79 -2.84
C PHE A 663 -19.25 -19.29 -2.65
N GLY A 664 -19.01 -18.55 -3.74
CA GLY A 664 -18.90 -17.09 -3.73
C GLY A 664 -20.09 -16.40 -3.07
N GLY A 665 -21.32 -16.91 -3.30
CA GLY A 665 -22.54 -16.42 -2.64
C GLY A 665 -22.56 -16.62 -1.12
N LYS A 666 -21.79 -17.58 -0.59
CA LYS A 666 -21.72 -17.86 0.85
C LYS A 666 -20.59 -17.16 1.58
N ILE A 667 -19.44 -16.97 0.92
CA ILE A 667 -18.26 -16.46 1.60
C ILE A 667 -17.77 -15.09 1.07
N ALA A 668 -17.87 -14.83 -0.23
CA ALA A 668 -17.47 -13.54 -0.81
C ALA A 668 -18.60 -12.50 -0.73
N LEU A 669 -19.84 -12.88 -1.04
CA LEU A 669 -20.99 -11.97 -1.02
C LEU A 669 -21.23 -11.30 0.35
N PRO A 670 -21.11 -11.97 1.51
CA PRO A 670 -21.22 -11.29 2.80
C PRO A 670 -20.19 -10.18 3.00
N MET A 671 -18.94 -10.35 2.54
CA MET A 671 -17.93 -9.30 2.57
C MET A 671 -18.38 -8.08 1.74
N TRP A 672 -18.87 -8.33 0.53
CA TRP A 672 -19.40 -7.31 -0.35
C TRP A 672 -20.57 -6.55 0.29
N ILE A 673 -21.55 -7.27 0.88
CA ILE A 673 -22.71 -6.67 1.55
C ILE A 673 -22.29 -5.80 2.73
N ASN A 674 -21.31 -6.26 3.53
CA ASN A 674 -20.83 -5.51 4.70
C ASN A 674 -20.18 -4.19 4.29
N TYR A 675 -19.37 -4.20 3.25
CA TYR A 675 -18.79 -2.97 2.70
C TYR A 675 -19.85 -2.07 2.07
N MET A 676 -20.71 -2.61 1.19
CA MET A 676 -21.69 -1.80 0.46
C MET A 676 -22.77 -1.22 1.38
N ARG A 677 -23.09 -1.86 2.49
CA ARG A 677 -23.97 -1.28 3.53
C ARG A 677 -23.42 0.05 4.04
N PHE A 678 -22.13 0.16 4.20
CA PHE A 678 -21.46 1.41 4.55
C PHE A 678 -21.39 2.37 3.34
N ALA A 679 -20.89 1.90 2.21
CA ALA A 679 -20.62 2.73 1.03
C ALA A 679 -21.91 3.36 0.44
N LEU A 680 -23.05 2.72 0.63
CA LEU A 680 -24.36 3.19 0.16
C LEU A 680 -25.19 3.92 1.23
N LYS A 681 -24.69 3.98 2.47
CA LYS A 681 -25.40 4.65 3.57
C LYS A 681 -25.63 6.14 3.24
N GLY A 682 -26.89 6.56 3.32
CA GLY A 682 -27.27 7.95 3.03
C GLY A 682 -27.28 8.32 1.54
N LYS A 683 -26.92 7.40 0.64
CA LYS A 683 -26.99 7.64 -0.80
C LYS A 683 -28.35 7.20 -1.35
N PRO A 684 -29.00 8.02 -2.18
CA PRO A 684 -30.29 7.66 -2.80
C PRO A 684 -30.15 6.45 -3.71
N VAL A 685 -31.24 5.71 -3.88
CA VAL A 685 -31.33 4.67 -4.91
C VAL A 685 -31.24 5.33 -6.28
N SER A 686 -30.31 4.87 -7.12
CA SER A 686 -30.09 5.38 -8.46
C SER A 686 -30.72 4.44 -9.49
N LYS A 687 -31.28 4.97 -10.57
CA LYS A 687 -31.79 4.13 -11.66
C LYS A 687 -30.74 3.97 -12.74
N PHE A 688 -30.64 2.77 -13.30
CA PHE A 688 -29.90 2.56 -14.54
C PHE A 688 -30.63 3.26 -15.68
N VAL A 689 -29.89 4.01 -16.49
CA VAL A 689 -30.45 4.79 -17.59
C VAL A 689 -30.88 3.83 -18.71
N GLU A 690 -32.14 3.84 -19.04
CA GLU A 690 -32.68 3.09 -20.18
C GLU A 690 -32.31 3.79 -21.49
N PRO A 691 -31.49 3.15 -22.36
CA PRO A 691 -31.09 3.76 -23.61
C PRO A 691 -32.21 3.69 -24.64
N LYS A 692 -32.19 4.62 -25.63
CA LYS A 692 -33.12 4.57 -26.78
C LYS A 692 -32.93 3.25 -27.53
N GLY A 693 -34.07 2.69 -28.03
CA GLY A 693 -34.04 1.43 -28.79
C GLY A 693 -34.09 0.15 -27.95
N VAL A 694 -34.38 0.27 -26.65
CA VAL A 694 -34.80 -0.80 -25.81
C VAL A 694 -36.33 -0.90 -25.80
N VAL A 695 -36.87 -2.12 -25.79
CA VAL A 695 -38.29 -2.45 -25.70
C VAL A 695 -38.53 -3.48 -24.59
N LYS A 696 -39.58 -3.28 -23.83
CA LYS A 696 -40.05 -4.23 -22.81
C LYS A 696 -41.30 -4.95 -23.28
N ARG A 697 -41.25 -6.26 -23.32
CA ARG A 697 -42.38 -7.10 -23.74
C ARG A 697 -42.44 -8.36 -22.88
N ASP A 698 -43.62 -8.67 -22.37
CA ASP A 698 -43.87 -9.87 -21.55
C ASP A 698 -42.92 -10.03 -20.36
N GLY A 699 -42.54 -8.90 -19.75
CA GLY A 699 -41.59 -8.88 -18.60
C GLY A 699 -40.12 -9.00 -18.99
N GLU A 700 -39.78 -9.11 -20.28
CA GLU A 700 -38.42 -9.23 -20.78
C GLU A 700 -37.98 -7.93 -21.47
N VAL A 701 -36.66 -7.76 -21.56
CA VAL A 701 -36.00 -6.58 -22.12
C VAL A 701 -35.28 -6.96 -23.43
N TYR A 702 -35.63 -6.26 -24.52
CA TYR A 702 -35.12 -6.52 -25.88
C TYR A 702 -34.53 -5.29 -26.52
N LEU A 703 -33.63 -5.51 -27.48
CA LEU A 703 -33.30 -4.51 -28.49
C LEU A 703 -34.47 -4.44 -29.47
N LYS A 704 -34.85 -3.21 -29.89
CA LYS A 704 -36.01 -2.97 -30.76
C LYS A 704 -36.02 -3.83 -32.02
N GLU A 705 -34.88 -4.08 -32.63
CA GLU A 705 -34.69 -4.91 -33.82
C GLU A 705 -34.62 -6.42 -33.57
N ARG A 706 -34.67 -6.85 -32.31
CA ARG A 706 -34.50 -8.27 -31.89
C ARG A 706 -35.54 -8.63 -30.82
N GLN A 707 -36.78 -8.78 -31.24
CA GLN A 707 -37.92 -9.01 -30.35
C GLN A 707 -38.52 -10.43 -30.46
N THR A 708 -37.88 -11.33 -31.23
CA THR A 708 -38.44 -12.67 -31.48
C THR A 708 -38.24 -13.59 -30.29
N THR A 709 -39.30 -14.24 -29.84
CA THR A 709 -39.35 -15.20 -28.72
C THR A 709 -39.04 -16.63 -29.17
N ASP A 710 -38.92 -16.89 -30.48
CA ASP A 710 -38.89 -18.26 -31.03
C ASP A 710 -37.47 -18.72 -31.45
N GLU A 711 -36.43 -17.97 -31.09
CA GLU A 711 -35.05 -18.36 -31.40
C GLU A 711 -34.58 -19.43 -30.39
N HIS A 712 -34.40 -20.64 -30.89
CA HIS A 712 -33.73 -21.73 -30.18
C HIS A 712 -32.28 -21.83 -30.66
N LEU A 713 -31.33 -22.02 -29.74
CA LEU A 713 -30.05 -22.61 -30.16
C LEU A 713 -30.35 -24.01 -30.67
N PRO A 714 -29.86 -24.40 -31.88
CA PRO A 714 -30.04 -25.76 -32.40
C PRO A 714 -29.63 -26.74 -31.30
N LEU A 715 -30.54 -27.68 -31.00
CA LEU A 715 -30.28 -28.77 -30.08
C LEU A 715 -29.07 -29.54 -30.58
N ASP A 716 -28.17 -29.84 -29.70
CA ASP A 716 -27.03 -30.69 -29.95
C ASP A 716 -27.39 -31.97 -30.61
N ASN A 717 -26.73 -32.22 -31.69
CA ASN A 717 -26.46 -33.56 -32.12
C ASN A 717 -25.42 -34.14 -31.16
N THR A 718 -25.80 -35.10 -30.35
CA THR A 718 -24.96 -35.87 -29.43
C THR A 718 -23.90 -36.72 -30.14
N THR A 719 -23.55 -36.40 -31.37
CA THR A 719 -22.55 -37.11 -32.17
C THR A 719 -21.30 -36.28 -32.29
N ASP A 720 -20.17 -36.92 -32.03
CA ASP A 720 -18.79 -36.44 -32.10
C ASP A 720 -18.33 -35.89 -33.47
N GLN A 721 -19.23 -35.38 -34.30
CA GLN A 721 -18.86 -34.81 -35.58
C GLN A 721 -18.86 -33.28 -35.49
N PRO A 722 -17.81 -32.64 -35.98
CA PRO A 722 -17.78 -31.19 -36.14
C PRO A 722 -18.57 -30.80 -37.39
N GLU A 723 -19.88 -31.05 -37.43
CA GLU A 723 -20.70 -30.36 -38.40
C GLU A 723 -20.70 -28.87 -38.02
N ALA A 724 -20.29 -28.06 -38.98
CA ALA A 724 -20.34 -26.62 -38.91
C ALA A 724 -21.75 -26.23 -38.45
N VAL A 725 -21.87 -25.83 -37.19
CA VAL A 725 -23.05 -25.10 -36.71
C VAL A 725 -23.18 -23.94 -37.69
N ARG A 726 -24.15 -24.01 -38.61
CA ARG A 726 -24.46 -22.86 -39.47
C ARG A 726 -24.71 -21.70 -38.51
N PRO A 727 -23.94 -20.61 -38.64
CA PRO A 727 -24.24 -19.42 -37.86
C PRO A 727 -25.70 -19.12 -38.13
N LEU A 728 -26.50 -18.91 -37.08
CA LEU A 728 -27.79 -18.29 -37.20
C LEU A 728 -27.54 -17.03 -38.08
N ASN A 729 -28.04 -17.05 -39.31
CA ASN A 729 -27.90 -15.89 -40.18
C ASN A 729 -28.57 -14.74 -39.43
N PRO A 730 -27.82 -13.76 -38.94
CA PRO A 730 -28.46 -12.59 -38.39
C PRO A 730 -29.32 -11.99 -39.53
N PRO A 731 -30.53 -11.54 -39.25
CA PRO A 731 -31.22 -10.70 -40.21
C PRO A 731 -30.22 -9.62 -40.61
N LYS A 732 -30.10 -9.32 -41.89
CA LYS A 732 -29.21 -8.26 -42.42
C LYS A 732 -29.53 -6.93 -41.78
N ALA A 733 -29.14 -6.73 -40.56
CA ALA A 733 -29.03 -5.46 -39.91
C ALA A 733 -27.63 -4.93 -40.29
N GLN A 734 -27.56 -3.73 -40.80
CA GLN A 734 -26.29 -3.04 -40.97
C GLN A 734 -25.51 -3.16 -39.66
N GLU A 735 -24.48 -3.94 -39.66
CA GLU A 735 -23.44 -3.87 -38.66
C GLU A 735 -22.95 -2.41 -38.70
N GLN A 736 -23.37 -1.60 -37.76
CA GLN A 736 -22.53 -0.48 -37.41
C GLN A 736 -21.28 -1.16 -36.83
N GLU A 737 -20.25 -1.23 -37.67
CA GLU A 737 -18.92 -1.54 -37.24
C GLU A 737 -18.60 -0.58 -36.08
N LEU A 738 -18.71 -1.09 -34.86
CA LEU A 738 -18.00 -0.45 -33.76
C LEU A 738 -16.52 -0.47 -34.18
N PRO A 739 -15.83 0.66 -34.13
CA PRO A 739 -14.44 0.70 -34.53
C PRO A 739 -13.70 -0.47 -33.89
N PRO A 740 -12.79 -1.13 -34.63
CA PRO A 740 -11.96 -2.19 -34.08
C PRO A 740 -11.38 -1.70 -32.77
N ALA A 741 -11.30 -2.57 -31.76
CA ALA A 741 -10.62 -2.23 -30.54
C ALA A 741 -9.22 -1.77 -30.94
N ASP A 742 -8.98 -0.48 -30.83
CA ASP A 742 -7.68 0.10 -31.10
C ASP A 742 -6.73 -0.47 -30.03
N ASN A 743 -5.89 -1.43 -30.43
CA ASN A 743 -4.89 -2.05 -29.57
C ASN A 743 -3.70 -1.11 -29.33
N GLY A 744 -3.77 0.12 -29.82
CA GLY A 744 -2.74 1.13 -29.66
C GLY A 744 -3.31 2.48 -29.26
N SER A 745 -3.41 2.79 -28.04
CA SER A 745 -3.93 3.99 -27.38
C SER A 745 -5.37 3.85 -26.89
N ALA A 746 -5.64 2.97 -25.92
CA ALA A 746 -6.69 3.26 -24.95
C ALA A 746 -6.39 4.67 -24.43
N GLY A 747 -7.36 5.62 -24.57
CA GLY A 747 -7.16 6.97 -24.06
C GLY A 747 -6.54 6.87 -22.67
N GLU A 748 -5.27 7.23 -22.59
CA GLU A 748 -4.52 7.07 -21.35
C GLU A 748 -5.05 8.09 -20.36
N ARG A 749 -5.35 7.64 -19.15
CA ARG A 749 -5.52 8.54 -18.02
C ARG A 749 -4.21 9.30 -17.87
N GLU A 750 -4.26 10.61 -17.86
CA GLU A 750 -3.06 11.43 -17.80
C GLU A 750 -3.13 12.36 -16.59
N LEU A 751 -2.11 12.29 -15.72
CA LEU A 751 -1.82 13.37 -14.78
C LEU A 751 -1.18 14.50 -15.61
N ARG A 752 -1.97 15.54 -15.92
CA ARG A 752 -1.46 16.67 -16.69
C ARG A 752 -0.83 17.70 -15.78
N PRO A 753 0.41 18.14 -16.09
CA PRO A 753 1.00 19.30 -15.45
C PRO A 753 0.09 20.52 -15.60
N VAL A 754 -0.08 21.29 -14.53
CA VAL A 754 -0.76 22.58 -14.60
C VAL A 754 0.30 23.61 -15.05
N PRO A 755 0.07 24.38 -16.13
CA PRO A 755 1.03 25.38 -16.59
C PRO A 755 1.29 26.40 -15.50
N SER A 756 2.56 26.65 -15.15
CA SER A 756 2.94 27.82 -14.36
C SER A 756 2.72 29.08 -15.21
N ASN A 757 2.23 30.17 -14.61
CA ASN A 757 2.06 31.47 -15.27
C ASN A 757 3.40 32.16 -15.53
N ALA A 758 4.39 31.51 -16.12
CA ALA A 758 5.66 32.08 -16.56
C ALA A 758 5.70 32.11 -18.09
N PRO A 759 6.28 33.15 -18.72
CA PRO A 759 6.24 33.35 -20.18
C PRO A 759 7.11 32.30 -20.90
N SER A 760 6.53 31.75 -21.95
CA SER A 760 7.00 30.69 -22.82
C SER A 760 8.42 30.85 -23.34
N ARG A 761 9.23 29.79 -23.25
CA ARG A 761 10.33 29.47 -24.19
C ARG A 761 10.19 28.03 -24.70
N SER A 762 10.32 27.94 -25.99
CA SER A 762 10.32 26.88 -27.00
C SER A 762 10.53 25.40 -26.63
N ARG A 763 9.80 24.56 -27.40
CA ARG A 763 9.70 23.11 -27.56
C ARG A 763 11.04 22.32 -27.45
N GLY A 764 11.02 21.23 -26.65
CA GLY A 764 12.02 20.16 -26.60
C GLY A 764 11.39 18.87 -26.07
N ASN A 765 12.01 17.76 -26.36
CA ASN A 765 11.60 16.35 -26.24
C ASN A 765 11.01 15.89 -24.89
N SER A 766 10.41 14.69 -24.87
CA SER A 766 9.72 14.05 -23.75
C SER A 766 10.49 13.91 -22.42
N ASP A 767 11.82 14.04 -22.44
CA ASP A 767 12.68 14.05 -21.25
C ASP A 767 12.69 15.41 -20.51
N ASP A 768 12.25 16.48 -21.21
CA ASP A 768 12.15 17.83 -20.62
C ASP A 768 10.93 18.02 -19.73
N ALA A 769 9.91 17.16 -19.85
CA ALA A 769 8.68 17.30 -19.06
C ALA A 769 8.87 16.92 -17.58
N ALA A 770 9.75 15.95 -17.29
CA ALA A 770 10.09 15.55 -15.92
C ALA A 770 10.96 16.61 -15.22
N ASN A 771 11.91 17.22 -15.95
CA ASN A 771 12.74 18.28 -15.42
C ASN A 771 11.96 19.59 -15.23
N ALA A 772 11.07 19.96 -16.15
CA ALA A 772 10.21 21.14 -16.02
C ALA A 772 9.23 21.10 -14.85
N PHE A 773 8.96 19.89 -14.33
CA PHE A 773 8.09 19.71 -13.16
C PHE A 773 8.73 20.21 -11.85
N PHE A 774 10.07 20.24 -11.79
CA PHE A 774 10.84 20.58 -10.59
C PHE A 774 11.66 21.87 -10.69
N GLU A 775 11.68 22.57 -11.84
CA GLU A 775 12.55 23.74 -12.10
C GLU A 775 11.98 25.10 -11.66
N ASP A 776 10.91 25.19 -10.88
CA ASP A 776 10.44 26.47 -10.30
C ASP A 776 10.58 26.56 -8.78
#